data_39e5bab268e04ce40c34f468c3418136
#
_entry.id   39e5bab268e04ce40c34f468c3418136
#
_cell.length_a   1.000
_cell.length_b   1.000
_cell.length_c   1.000
_cell.angle_alpha   90.00
_cell.angle_beta   90.00
_cell.angle_gamma   90.00
#
_symmetry.space_group_name_H-M   'P 1'
#
loop_
_entity.id
_entity.type
_entity.pdbx_description
1 polymer ?
#
loop_
_entity_poly.entity_id
_entity_poly.type
_entity_poly.pdbx_seq_one_letter_code
_entity_poly.pdbx_strand_id
1 'polypeptide(L)'
;MLGTPQTQESENKPLIGDLGFGSNNLQPPDTISGILSIHPLGEPCHSVTPCSQDTIEDCALSSTPVANDTNSTCTESEIGLTDDDCNLEEKEAAARAKSDIGEADDSPFEVVRTAVSNSDNPAMPSMTFRSGVLGVFFVCLISFVNQFYWERDNPIALNLLIVQLLCYPLGVAMAWGLPRRMWNCFGYRWTMNPGPFTIKEHVLISLMSNASAYMALTVDIFAVLRLYYNPSFSLWTALVLLLSGQLFAYSLAGLSRTLLVLPASMIWPSSLINASLFRTFHEHQPEFDKSINRASISDSKVGLAVESSLWARDGKQGLGVLSFSLDWSVFSNAFLLSPIATPFWAACNLFVGFVLVFWIALPIAYFNNLWGAASLPLYSASVFTTNSTQYDISRVMRNGVFDAQAYEQYSPLRMSLEFSWVYGIGFAALMSILVHIALYNGKEIIARVRETKTKHDDIHGKLIMQYPSVKAWWYLVMLVASAAAGIAVGVGAHVGVPWWGYILSFAIAIVLIIPVGIIQAVSNRQPGLSLVAELLSGIVLQGIPTGYSILKLYGHGSLAQALSYAQDMKLAHYMKIPPRQVLLYQGIGIVISVVIQTCLFFWLVDHIPDMCRPEGYPWVCRSTNLVYSASIIWNLIGPLKVFGEGSPYSPLLWGFLFGLFLPIPVYFLQRRFPRCTWLKHVYIPVVLSGIVGLPPMPPVDFPMWFLFGFIFNFLIHRYWNTWWQKYNFTLSAGLDSGLALSGIFQFLALSQNGIEINWWGNQVDRQCPLSAQPWLTP
;
A
#
# COMPACT_ATOMS: atom_id res chain seq x y z
N MET A 1 60.08 -30.79 14.47
CA MET A 1 61.15 -30.17 13.69
C MET A 1 60.61 -28.84 13.28
N LEU A 2 60.96 -27.78 14.01
CA LEU A 2 61.83 -26.67 13.68
C LEU A 2 61.16 -25.77 12.60
N GLY A 3 60.89 -24.49 12.74
CA GLY A 3 61.25 -23.49 13.70
C GLY A 3 60.64 -22.15 13.29
N THR A 4 60.37 -21.33 14.27
CA THR A 4 60.12 -19.87 14.18
C THR A 4 61.41 -19.11 13.88
N PRO A 5 61.38 -17.88 13.38
CA PRO A 5 61.77 -16.71 14.20
C PRO A 5 60.84 -15.50 13.94
N GLN A 6 60.39 -14.81 15.02
CA GLN A 6 60.93 -13.67 15.77
C GLN A 6 61.15 -12.37 14.98
N THR A 7 60.29 -11.40 15.35
CA THR A 7 60.49 -9.98 15.72
C THR A 7 61.23 -9.03 14.80
N GLN A 8 60.57 -7.89 14.54
CA GLN A 8 61.14 -6.55 14.80
C GLN A 8 60.05 -5.49 14.95
N GLU A 9 60.02 -4.87 16.12
CA GLU A 9 59.42 -3.58 16.46
C GLU A 9 60.12 -2.45 15.72
N SER A 10 59.35 -1.44 15.29
CA SER A 10 59.87 -0.07 15.25
C SER A 10 58.74 0.90 15.56
N GLU A 11 58.88 1.54 16.70
CA GLU A 11 58.21 2.76 17.13
C GLU A 11 58.30 3.86 16.09
N ASN A 12 57.23 4.67 15.95
CA ASN A 12 57.33 6.12 15.90
C ASN A 12 56.00 6.77 16.21
N LYS A 13 56.01 7.61 17.21
CA LYS A 13 54.99 8.49 17.72
C LYS A 13 55.12 9.90 17.05
N PRO A 14 54.30 10.90 17.39
CA PRO A 14 53.34 11.57 16.51
C PRO A 14 53.71 13.02 16.19
N LEU A 15 53.10 13.58 15.21
CA LEU A 15 53.13 15.04 15.01
C LEU A 15 51.68 15.58 15.12
N ILE A 16 51.46 16.29 16.22
CA ILE A 16 50.35 17.16 16.52
C ILE A 16 50.53 18.45 15.72
N GLY A 17 49.57 18.81 14.93
CA GLY A 17 49.45 20.12 14.31
C GLY A 17 48.11 20.72 14.66
N ASP A 18 48.11 21.70 15.54
CA ASP A 18 46.99 22.55 15.92
C ASP A 18 46.45 23.31 14.70
N LEU A 19 45.16 23.20 14.44
CA LEU A 19 44.43 24.19 13.68
C LEU A 19 43.12 24.55 14.42
N GLY A 20 43.09 25.80 14.86
CA GLY A 20 42.07 26.40 15.70
C GLY A 20 40.67 26.31 15.17
N PHE A 21 39.75 25.95 16.01
CA PHE A 21 38.33 26.05 15.82
C PHE A 21 37.83 27.45 16.18
N GLY A 22 37.52 28.23 15.17
CA GLY A 22 36.68 29.43 15.30
C GLY A 22 35.26 29.03 15.56
N SER A 23 34.70 29.38 16.71
CA SER A 23 33.31 29.24 17.09
C SER A 23 32.45 30.16 16.24
N ASN A 24 31.73 29.63 15.28
CA ASN A 24 30.55 30.27 14.72
C ASN A 24 29.31 29.51 15.10
N ASN A 25 28.50 30.16 15.93
CA ASN A 25 27.13 29.80 16.26
C ASN A 25 26.30 29.70 14.98
N LEU A 26 26.01 28.51 14.53
CA LEU A 26 24.95 28.21 13.60
C LEU A 26 23.90 27.38 14.33
N GLN A 27 22.81 28.04 14.69
CA GLN A 27 21.58 27.38 15.09
C GLN A 27 21.16 26.38 14.01
N PRO A 28 20.79 25.14 14.37
CA PRO A 28 20.23 24.19 13.40
C PRO A 28 18.84 24.68 12.98
N PRO A 29 18.48 24.60 11.68
CA PRO A 29 17.13 24.92 11.24
C PRO A 29 16.14 23.94 11.85
N ASP A 30 15.14 24.45 12.52
CA ASP A 30 13.94 23.77 13.00
C ASP A 30 13.17 23.16 11.83
N THR A 31 13.44 21.90 11.49
CA THR A 31 12.66 21.23 10.44
C THR A 31 12.60 19.75 10.65
N ILE A 32 11.90 19.29 11.68
CA ILE A 32 11.21 17.97 11.70
C ILE A 32 10.14 17.97 12.84
N SER A 33 9.56 19.10 13.19
CA SER A 33 8.47 19.16 14.18
C SER A 33 7.05 19.16 13.59
N GLY A 34 6.89 18.95 12.26
CA GLY A 34 5.60 19.07 11.57
C GLY A 34 4.73 17.80 11.47
N ILE A 35 5.22 16.62 11.84
CA ILE A 35 4.47 15.40 11.50
C ILE A 35 3.53 14.92 12.61
N LEU A 36 3.63 15.43 13.85
CA LEU A 36 2.75 15.03 14.96
C LEU A 36 2.67 16.10 16.08
N SER A 37 2.47 17.36 15.74
CA SER A 37 2.06 18.33 16.75
C SER A 37 0.53 18.39 16.83
N ILE A 38 -0.04 17.49 17.63
CA ILE A 38 -1.33 17.71 18.25
C ILE A 38 -1.10 18.75 19.32
N HIS A 39 -1.50 19.99 19.05
CA HIS A 39 -1.53 21.02 20.09
C HIS A 39 -2.54 20.63 21.17
N PRO A 40 -2.18 20.65 22.44
CA PRO A 40 -3.16 20.65 23.50
C PRO A 40 -3.81 22.05 23.54
N LEU A 41 -5.12 22.06 23.55
CA LEU A 41 -5.96 23.23 23.77
C LEU A 41 -5.62 23.90 25.10
N GLY A 42 -5.46 25.17 25.02
CA GLY A 42 -5.32 26.28 25.83
C GLY A 42 -5.64 26.29 27.32
N GLU A 43 -4.87 27.07 27.98
CA GLU A 43 -5.28 27.78 29.21
C GLU A 43 -5.70 29.20 28.88
N PRO A 44 -6.61 29.80 29.65
CA PRO A 44 -7.29 31.02 29.29
C PRO A 44 -6.49 32.28 29.70
N CYS A 45 -6.38 33.24 28.81
CA CYS A 45 -5.96 34.59 29.14
C CYS A 45 -7.17 35.37 29.68
N HIS A 46 -7.02 35.91 30.90
CA HIS A 46 -7.92 36.83 31.56
C HIS A 46 -7.92 38.22 30.93
N SER A 47 -9.15 38.77 30.89
CA SER A 47 -9.55 40.18 31.02
C SER A 47 -9.05 41.21 30.00
N VAL A 48 -9.97 41.68 29.15
CA VAL A 48 -10.23 43.11 28.91
C VAL A 48 -11.72 43.31 28.65
N THR A 49 -12.25 44.31 29.34
CA THR A 49 -13.61 44.81 29.49
C THR A 49 -14.32 45.24 28.20
N PRO A 50 -15.65 45.34 28.21
CA PRO A 50 -16.49 45.50 27.01
C PRO A 50 -16.70 46.96 26.62
N CYS A 51 -16.89 47.18 25.31
CA CYS A 51 -17.48 48.41 24.81
C CYS A 51 -18.78 48.09 24.08
N SER A 52 -19.77 48.88 24.44
CA SER A 52 -21.19 48.84 24.23
C SER A 52 -21.68 48.80 22.79
N GLN A 53 -22.85 48.20 22.65
CA GLN A 53 -23.85 48.34 21.61
C GLN A 53 -24.14 49.81 21.24
N ASP A 54 -24.43 50.07 19.97
CA ASP A 54 -25.71 50.65 19.52
C ASP A 54 -25.74 50.87 18.00
N THR A 55 -26.81 50.36 17.45
CA THR A 55 -27.78 50.92 16.48
C THR A 55 -27.42 51.13 15.00
N ILE A 56 -28.33 50.62 14.22
CA ILE A 56 -29.26 51.10 13.17
C ILE A 56 -28.86 50.75 11.74
N GLU A 57 -29.60 49.83 11.19
CA GLU A 57 -30.65 49.87 10.13
C GLU A 57 -30.34 50.63 8.82
N ASP A 58 -30.71 49.91 7.76
CA ASP A 58 -31.22 50.37 6.46
C ASP A 58 -30.28 51.05 5.45
N CYS A 59 -30.09 50.35 4.32
CA CYS A 59 -30.62 50.79 3.05
C CYS A 59 -30.45 49.72 1.94
N ALA A 60 -31.58 49.34 1.44
CA ALA A 60 -31.73 48.56 0.22
C ALA A 60 -31.81 49.48 -1.01
N LEU A 61 -31.56 48.85 -2.17
CA LEU A 61 -32.02 49.21 -3.52
C LEU A 61 -31.21 50.19 -4.40
N SER A 62 -30.74 49.67 -5.48
CA SER A 62 -31.14 49.89 -6.88
C SER A 62 -29.95 50.05 -7.85
N SER A 63 -29.84 49.11 -8.72
CA SER A 63 -29.89 49.08 -10.20
C SER A 63 -29.11 50.15 -11.02
N THR A 64 -28.26 49.57 -11.87
CA THR A 64 -27.97 49.82 -13.28
C THR A 64 -26.98 50.92 -13.73
N PRO A 65 -26.44 50.75 -14.94
CA PRO A 65 -25.09 51.19 -15.33
C PRO A 65 -25.11 52.41 -16.24
N VAL A 66 -24.05 53.19 -16.26
CA VAL A 66 -23.75 54.11 -17.36
C VAL A 66 -22.26 54.16 -17.62
N ALA A 67 -21.95 54.06 -18.91
CA ALA A 67 -20.63 54.20 -19.51
C ALA A 67 -20.21 55.71 -19.60
N ASN A 68 -18.94 55.82 -19.90
CA ASN A 68 -18.27 56.91 -20.67
C ASN A 68 -17.33 57.89 -19.91
N ASP A 69 -16.13 57.79 -20.44
CA ASP A 69 -15.24 58.90 -20.83
C ASP A 69 -14.88 60.00 -19.80
N THR A 70 -13.60 60.09 -19.52
CA THR A 70 -12.87 61.29 -19.94
C THR A 70 -11.37 61.19 -19.61
N ASN A 71 -10.58 61.48 -20.60
CA ASN A 71 -9.17 61.90 -20.52
C ASN A 71 -8.94 62.98 -19.46
N SER A 72 -7.90 62.80 -18.65
CA SER A 72 -7.22 63.90 -18.01
C SER A 72 -5.73 63.68 -18.12
N THR A 73 -5.13 64.49 -18.98
CA THR A 73 -3.71 64.81 -19.10
C THR A 73 -3.12 65.22 -17.75
N CYS A 74 -2.12 64.51 -17.29
CA CYS A 74 -1.20 65.03 -16.25
C CYS A 74 0.03 65.63 -16.92
N THR A 75 0.29 66.90 -16.61
CA THR A 75 1.45 67.68 -16.99
C THR A 75 2.70 67.15 -16.31
N GLU A 76 3.77 67.09 -17.11
CA GLU A 76 5.16 66.83 -16.72
C GLU A 76 5.69 67.84 -15.69
N SER A 77 6.34 67.36 -14.63
CA SER A 77 7.42 67.99 -13.94
C SER A 77 8.41 66.96 -13.39
N GLU A 78 9.52 66.93 -14.03
CA GLU A 78 10.86 66.49 -13.64
C GLU A 78 11.07 65.77 -12.29
N ILE A 79 11.31 64.50 -12.37
CA ILE A 79 12.41 63.78 -11.69
C ILE A 79 12.70 62.53 -12.55
N GLY A 80 13.93 62.42 -13.08
CA GLY A 80 14.36 61.36 -13.97
C GLY A 80 14.45 59.98 -13.25
N LEU A 81 13.41 59.18 -13.38
CA LEU A 81 13.42 57.76 -13.18
C LEU A 81 13.08 57.11 -14.53
N THR A 82 13.95 56.26 -14.98
CA THR A 82 13.79 55.57 -16.27
C THR A 82 12.63 54.57 -16.17
N ASP A 83 11.85 54.37 -17.24
CA ASP A 83 10.72 53.45 -17.35
C ASP A 83 11.07 51.98 -16.95
N ASP A 84 12.36 51.65 -16.87
CA ASP A 84 12.83 50.34 -16.40
C ASP A 84 12.76 50.19 -14.87
N ASP A 85 12.90 51.26 -14.08
CA ASP A 85 12.87 51.21 -12.62
C ASP A 85 11.44 51.04 -12.08
N CYS A 86 10.44 51.67 -12.71
CA CYS A 86 9.03 51.49 -12.37
C CYS A 86 8.53 50.06 -12.69
N ASN A 87 9.02 49.47 -13.78
CA ASN A 87 8.70 48.08 -14.13
C ASN A 87 9.38 47.06 -13.20
N LEU A 88 10.50 47.39 -12.58
CA LEU A 88 11.17 46.53 -11.61
C LEU A 88 10.45 46.53 -10.26
N GLU A 89 10.08 47.70 -9.75
CA GLU A 89 9.33 47.81 -8.48
C GLU A 89 7.93 47.19 -8.57
N GLU A 90 7.24 47.32 -9.70
CA GLU A 90 5.95 46.69 -9.92
C GLU A 90 6.07 45.16 -10.06
N LYS A 91 7.13 44.67 -10.69
CA LYS A 91 7.45 43.24 -10.75
C LYS A 91 7.91 42.70 -9.40
N GLU A 92 8.68 43.44 -8.62
CA GLU A 92 9.05 43.03 -7.26
C GLU A 92 7.88 43.12 -6.28
N ALA A 93 7.01 44.13 -6.37
CA ALA A 93 5.79 44.24 -5.59
C ALA A 93 4.79 43.12 -5.96
N ALA A 94 4.67 42.80 -7.25
CA ALA A 94 3.87 41.64 -7.71
C ALA A 94 4.49 40.29 -7.31
N ALA A 95 5.82 40.21 -7.25
CA ALA A 95 6.52 39.03 -6.77
C ALA A 95 6.40 38.89 -5.25
N ARG A 96 6.48 39.98 -4.48
CA ARG A 96 6.23 40.00 -3.02
C ARG A 96 4.77 39.73 -2.69
N ALA A 97 3.81 40.31 -3.40
CA ALA A 97 2.40 40.00 -3.25
C ALA A 97 2.05 38.54 -3.62
N LYS A 98 2.76 37.94 -4.61
CA LYS A 98 2.65 36.52 -4.91
C LYS A 98 3.30 35.62 -3.85
N SER A 99 4.41 36.06 -3.22
CA SER A 99 5.02 35.29 -2.12
C SER A 99 4.18 35.34 -0.85
N ASP A 100 3.59 36.47 -0.52
CA ASP A 100 2.76 36.64 0.68
C ASP A 100 1.38 35.96 0.56
N ILE A 101 0.85 35.84 -0.66
CA ILE A 101 -0.39 35.07 -0.92
C ILE A 101 -0.10 33.56 -1.01
N GLY A 102 1.14 33.16 -1.38
CA GLY A 102 1.52 31.77 -1.59
C GLY A 102 1.84 31.01 -0.31
N GLU A 103 2.35 31.64 0.74
CA GLU A 103 2.75 30.96 1.98
C GLU A 103 1.57 30.69 2.94
N ALA A 104 0.50 31.48 2.88
CA ALA A 104 -0.63 31.36 3.80
C ALA A 104 -1.61 30.21 3.48
N ASP A 105 -1.56 29.61 2.29
CA ASP A 105 -2.54 28.61 1.83
C ASP A 105 -1.89 27.31 1.31
N ASP A 106 -0.68 26.98 1.75
CA ASP A 106 0.04 25.76 1.34
C ASP A 106 -0.27 24.57 2.25
N SER A 107 -0.07 23.32 1.74
CA SER A 107 -0.22 22.13 2.58
C SER A 107 0.80 22.15 3.74
N PRO A 108 0.40 21.76 4.97
CA PRO A 108 1.31 21.75 6.12
C PRO A 108 2.44 20.72 5.98
N PHE A 109 2.33 19.79 5.03
CA PHE A 109 3.30 18.70 4.84
C PHE A 109 4.16 18.94 3.60
N GLU A 110 5.48 19.07 3.80
CA GLU A 110 6.47 19.26 2.73
C GLU A 110 6.36 18.21 1.64
N VAL A 111 6.20 16.94 2.03
CA VAL A 111 6.08 15.79 1.13
C VAL A 111 4.88 15.93 0.17
N VAL A 112 3.77 16.52 0.63
CA VAL A 112 2.58 16.76 -0.18
C VAL A 112 2.80 17.95 -1.11
N ARG A 113 3.40 19.04 -0.63
CA ARG A 113 3.72 20.22 -1.44
C ARG A 113 4.58 19.88 -2.66
N THR A 114 5.51 18.97 -2.50
CA THR A 114 6.42 18.57 -3.60
C THR A 114 5.73 17.72 -4.67
N ALA A 115 4.80 16.86 -4.28
CA ALA A 115 4.17 15.90 -5.19
C ALA A 115 2.85 16.36 -5.80
N VAL A 116 2.14 17.29 -5.14
CA VAL A 116 0.76 17.66 -5.49
C VAL A 116 0.65 19.14 -5.81
N SER A 117 -0.02 19.51 -6.92
CA SER A 117 -0.26 20.90 -7.30
C SER A 117 -1.32 21.54 -6.40
N ASN A 118 -1.12 22.81 -6.01
CA ASN A 118 -2.06 23.61 -5.23
C ASN A 118 -3.13 24.32 -6.08
N SER A 119 -3.11 24.12 -7.40
CA SER A 119 -4.10 24.67 -8.34
C SER A 119 -5.05 23.62 -8.85
N ASP A 120 -6.25 24.05 -9.26
CA ASP A 120 -7.24 23.21 -9.94
C ASP A 120 -7.89 24.00 -11.08
N ASN A 121 -8.24 23.28 -12.14
CA ASN A 121 -9.08 23.80 -13.21
C ASN A 121 -10.39 23.02 -13.27
N PRO A 122 -11.49 23.54 -12.70
CA PRO A 122 -12.78 22.87 -12.71
C PRO A 122 -13.40 22.65 -14.12
N ALA A 123 -12.98 23.46 -15.09
CA ALA A 123 -13.47 23.33 -16.47
C ALA A 123 -12.80 22.20 -17.25
N MET A 124 -11.71 21.60 -16.70
CA MET A 124 -10.99 20.51 -17.34
C MET A 124 -11.86 19.24 -17.38
N PRO A 125 -12.13 18.65 -18.57
CA PRO A 125 -12.95 17.46 -18.69
C PRO A 125 -12.24 16.25 -18.09
N SER A 126 -12.97 15.44 -17.33
CA SER A 126 -12.49 14.19 -16.75
C SER A 126 -13.28 12.98 -17.27
N MET A 127 -14.61 13.09 -17.34
CA MET A 127 -15.48 12.04 -17.85
C MET A 127 -15.74 12.27 -19.35
N THR A 128 -14.98 11.60 -20.20
CA THR A 128 -15.04 11.71 -21.66
C THR A 128 -15.23 10.34 -22.30
N PHE A 129 -15.56 10.31 -23.59
CA PHE A 129 -15.62 9.06 -24.34
C PHE A 129 -14.30 8.28 -24.28
N ARG A 130 -13.17 9.00 -24.41
CA ARG A 130 -11.83 8.40 -24.35
C ARG A 130 -11.55 7.77 -22.99
N SER A 131 -11.87 8.48 -21.90
CA SER A 131 -11.66 7.97 -20.55
C SER A 131 -12.51 6.72 -20.28
N GLY A 132 -13.73 6.65 -20.81
CA GLY A 132 -14.56 5.46 -20.72
C GLY A 132 -14.00 4.26 -21.48
N VAL A 133 -13.64 4.46 -22.75
CA VAL A 133 -13.13 3.39 -23.63
C VAL A 133 -11.79 2.85 -23.13
N LEU A 134 -10.83 3.74 -22.82
CA LEU A 134 -9.52 3.33 -22.30
C LEU A 134 -9.65 2.69 -20.91
N GLY A 135 -10.52 3.21 -20.05
CA GLY A 135 -10.77 2.63 -18.74
C GLY A 135 -11.28 1.19 -18.83
N VAL A 136 -12.30 0.95 -19.65
CA VAL A 136 -12.84 -0.41 -19.88
C VAL A 136 -11.76 -1.31 -20.50
N PHE A 137 -11.02 -0.83 -21.51
CA PHE A 137 -9.95 -1.60 -22.15
C PHE A 137 -8.89 -2.06 -21.13
N PHE A 138 -8.39 -1.16 -20.30
CA PHE A 138 -7.36 -1.52 -19.31
C PHE A 138 -7.91 -2.40 -18.18
N VAL A 139 -9.15 -2.20 -17.74
CA VAL A 139 -9.78 -3.10 -16.76
C VAL A 139 -9.88 -4.52 -17.33
N CYS A 140 -10.33 -4.67 -18.60
CA CYS A 140 -10.41 -5.98 -19.25
C CYS A 140 -9.02 -6.61 -19.39
N LEU A 141 -8.03 -5.84 -19.83
CA LEU A 141 -6.66 -6.32 -20.02
C LEU A 141 -6.04 -6.81 -18.70
N ILE A 142 -6.10 -5.98 -17.64
CA ILE A 142 -5.52 -6.34 -16.34
C ILE A 142 -6.25 -7.53 -15.74
N SER A 143 -7.59 -7.52 -15.75
CA SER A 143 -8.39 -8.60 -15.20
C SER A 143 -8.11 -9.93 -15.88
N PHE A 144 -7.97 -9.92 -17.21
CA PHE A 144 -7.66 -11.13 -17.96
C PHE A 144 -6.23 -11.61 -17.69
N VAL A 145 -5.24 -10.73 -17.84
CA VAL A 145 -3.82 -11.13 -17.71
C VAL A 145 -3.52 -11.58 -16.28
N ASN A 146 -3.92 -10.79 -15.27
CA ASN A 146 -3.64 -11.14 -13.89
C ASN A 146 -4.28 -12.47 -13.50
N GLN A 147 -5.55 -12.71 -13.87
CA GLN A 147 -6.21 -13.97 -13.53
C GLN A 147 -5.65 -15.15 -14.33
N PHE A 148 -5.35 -14.98 -15.62
CA PHE A 148 -4.82 -16.06 -16.47
C PHE A 148 -3.45 -16.56 -16.01
N TYR A 149 -2.57 -15.68 -15.54
CA TYR A 149 -1.23 -16.05 -15.10
C TYR A 149 -1.11 -16.29 -13.59
N TRP A 150 -2.14 -15.96 -12.78
CA TRP A 150 -2.09 -16.06 -11.33
C TRP A 150 -1.82 -17.47 -10.81
N GLU A 151 -2.44 -18.45 -11.43
CA GLU A 151 -2.37 -19.85 -11.00
C GLU A 151 -1.14 -20.60 -11.55
N ARG A 152 -0.28 -19.92 -12.30
CA ARG A 152 0.94 -20.53 -12.86
C ARG A 152 2.08 -20.51 -11.85
N ASP A 153 3.07 -21.37 -12.10
CA ASP A 153 4.31 -21.44 -11.30
C ASP A 153 5.03 -20.10 -11.20
N ASN A 154 5.05 -19.35 -12.29
CA ASN A 154 5.57 -17.98 -12.34
C ASN A 154 4.43 -17.02 -12.68
N PRO A 155 3.72 -16.49 -11.66
CA PRO A 155 2.62 -15.56 -11.88
C PRO A 155 3.13 -14.23 -12.42
N ILE A 156 2.44 -13.72 -13.45
CA ILE A 156 2.65 -12.37 -13.98
C ILE A 156 1.49 -11.53 -13.51
N ALA A 157 1.80 -10.41 -12.86
CA ALA A 157 0.80 -9.45 -12.45
C ALA A 157 1.10 -8.09 -13.09
N LEU A 158 0.16 -7.60 -13.91
CA LEU A 158 0.19 -6.24 -14.39
C LEU A 158 -0.24 -5.31 -13.24
N ASN A 159 0.63 -4.39 -12.91
CA ASN A 159 0.35 -3.39 -11.87
C ASN A 159 -0.22 -2.09 -12.46
N LEU A 160 -0.71 -1.21 -11.59
CA LEU A 160 -1.31 0.07 -11.99
C LEU A 160 -0.35 0.96 -12.78
N LEU A 161 0.95 0.90 -12.53
CA LEU A 161 1.95 1.74 -13.21
C LEU A 161 2.03 1.46 -14.71
N ILE A 162 1.84 0.21 -15.12
CA ILE A 162 1.78 -0.16 -16.55
C ILE A 162 0.62 0.56 -17.23
N VAL A 163 -0.54 0.63 -16.57
CA VAL A 163 -1.69 1.38 -17.09
C VAL A 163 -1.36 2.85 -17.23
N GLN A 164 -0.77 3.45 -16.20
CA GLN A 164 -0.40 4.86 -16.21
C GLN A 164 0.58 5.19 -17.35
N LEU A 165 1.55 4.31 -17.61
CA LEU A 165 2.49 4.48 -18.70
C LEU A 165 1.85 4.33 -20.09
N LEU A 166 1.07 3.27 -20.28
CA LEU A 166 0.49 2.96 -21.60
C LEU A 166 -0.72 3.84 -21.94
N CYS A 167 -1.44 4.29 -20.92
CA CYS A 167 -2.63 5.14 -21.08
C CYS A 167 -2.27 6.50 -21.68
N TYR A 168 -1.11 7.09 -21.32
CA TYR A 168 -0.74 8.40 -21.81
C TYR A 168 -0.54 8.44 -23.34
N PRO A 169 0.32 7.62 -23.97
CA PRO A 169 0.48 7.63 -25.41
C PRO A 169 -0.80 7.24 -26.14
N LEU A 170 -1.58 6.28 -25.62
CA LEU A 170 -2.88 5.91 -26.23
C LEU A 170 -3.90 7.04 -26.13
N GLY A 171 -3.97 7.73 -25.00
CA GLY A 171 -4.84 8.89 -24.81
C GLY A 171 -4.51 10.04 -25.74
N VAL A 172 -3.21 10.33 -25.92
CA VAL A 172 -2.71 11.33 -26.87
C VAL A 172 -3.02 10.91 -28.31
N ALA A 173 -2.79 9.64 -28.68
CA ALA A 173 -3.13 9.11 -30.00
C ALA A 173 -4.64 9.23 -30.29
N MET A 174 -5.50 8.92 -29.33
CA MET A 174 -6.95 9.11 -29.45
C MET A 174 -7.32 10.61 -29.54
N ALA A 175 -6.62 11.50 -28.85
CA ALA A 175 -6.84 12.94 -28.94
C ALA A 175 -6.49 13.49 -30.35
N TRP A 176 -5.52 12.84 -31.00
CA TRP A 176 -5.13 13.20 -32.36
C TRP A 176 -6.03 12.55 -33.43
N GLY A 177 -6.38 11.27 -33.27
CA GLY A 177 -7.09 10.49 -34.30
C GLY A 177 -8.64 10.62 -34.27
N LEU A 178 -9.25 10.93 -33.13
CA LEU A 178 -10.70 10.98 -33.01
C LEU A 178 -11.29 12.30 -33.54
N PRO A 179 -12.47 12.25 -34.20
CA PRO A 179 -13.13 13.45 -34.73
C PRO A 179 -13.64 14.35 -33.61
N ARG A 180 -13.46 15.66 -33.79
CA ARG A 180 -13.97 16.72 -32.87
C ARG A 180 -15.42 17.08 -33.12
N ARG A 181 -16.17 16.26 -33.90
CA ARG A 181 -17.55 16.51 -34.23
C ARG A 181 -18.44 16.41 -32.98
N MET A 182 -19.34 17.38 -32.84
CA MET A 182 -20.38 17.35 -31.80
C MET A 182 -21.53 16.46 -32.27
N TRP A 183 -21.90 15.52 -31.47
CA TRP A 183 -23.01 14.61 -31.67
C TRP A 183 -24.14 15.01 -30.73
N ASN A 184 -25.40 14.90 -31.21
CA ASN A 184 -26.59 15.11 -30.40
C ASN A 184 -27.38 13.80 -30.33
N CYS A 185 -27.42 13.18 -29.15
CA CYS A 185 -28.13 11.92 -28.93
C CYS A 185 -29.12 12.13 -27.78
N PHE A 186 -30.40 11.92 -28.03
CA PHE A 186 -31.48 12.11 -27.04
C PHE A 186 -31.44 13.45 -26.29
N GLY A 187 -31.05 14.55 -26.98
CA GLY A 187 -30.94 15.89 -26.39
C GLY A 187 -29.61 16.20 -25.68
N TYR A 188 -28.72 15.23 -25.48
CA TYR A 188 -27.39 15.43 -24.92
C TYR A 188 -26.38 15.70 -26.04
N ARG A 189 -25.69 16.83 -25.93
CA ARG A 189 -24.54 17.16 -26.80
C ARG A 189 -23.29 16.53 -26.25
N TRP A 190 -22.62 15.68 -27.02
CA TRP A 190 -21.40 15.03 -26.66
C TRP A 190 -20.41 15.00 -27.82
N THR A 191 -19.11 14.82 -27.51
CA THR A 191 -18.05 14.71 -28.51
C THR A 191 -17.13 13.55 -28.14
N MET A 192 -16.62 12.85 -29.16
CA MET A 192 -15.60 11.82 -28.95
C MET A 192 -14.24 12.43 -28.53
N ASN A 193 -14.00 13.67 -28.95
CA ASN A 193 -12.73 14.35 -28.73
C ASN A 193 -12.95 15.79 -28.23
N PRO A 194 -12.97 16.02 -26.92
CA PRO A 194 -13.16 17.35 -26.35
C PRO A 194 -11.92 18.25 -26.45
N GLY A 195 -10.77 17.72 -26.93
CA GLY A 195 -9.51 18.47 -27.01
C GLY A 195 -8.29 17.63 -26.64
N PRO A 196 -7.23 18.22 -26.08
CA PRO A 196 -6.04 17.49 -25.65
C PRO A 196 -6.39 16.46 -24.56
N PHE A 197 -5.58 15.42 -24.43
CA PHE A 197 -5.74 14.42 -23.35
C PHE A 197 -5.35 15.04 -22.01
N THR A 198 -6.28 15.01 -21.06
CA THR A 198 -6.14 15.74 -19.79
C THR A 198 -5.60 14.86 -18.67
N ILE A 199 -4.94 15.49 -17.68
CA ILE A 199 -4.48 14.80 -16.47
C ILE A 199 -5.66 14.16 -15.70
N LYS A 200 -6.84 14.81 -15.69
CA LYS A 200 -8.03 14.29 -15.00
C LYS A 200 -8.59 13.03 -15.68
N GLU A 201 -8.59 12.97 -17.03
CA GLU A 201 -8.93 11.75 -17.78
C GLU A 201 -7.98 10.62 -17.43
N HIS A 202 -6.66 10.90 -17.44
CA HIS A 202 -5.61 9.91 -17.15
C HIS A 202 -5.75 9.31 -15.76
N VAL A 203 -5.93 10.16 -14.74
CA VAL A 203 -6.17 9.71 -13.35
C VAL A 203 -7.44 8.87 -13.25
N LEU A 204 -8.52 9.27 -13.89
CA LEU A 204 -9.81 8.57 -13.81
C LEU A 204 -9.74 7.17 -14.44
N ILE A 205 -9.02 7.01 -15.57
CA ILE A 205 -8.74 5.72 -16.20
C ILE A 205 -7.94 4.82 -15.24
N SER A 206 -6.91 5.38 -14.61
CA SER A 206 -6.06 4.65 -13.67
C SER A 206 -6.84 4.20 -12.43
N LEU A 207 -7.69 5.05 -11.86
CA LEU A 207 -8.55 4.69 -10.73
C LEU A 207 -9.54 3.59 -11.07
N MET A 208 -10.11 3.61 -12.28
CA MET A 208 -10.98 2.55 -12.77
C MET A 208 -10.24 1.22 -12.88
N SER A 209 -9.02 1.26 -13.40
CA SER A 209 -8.19 0.07 -13.65
C SER A 209 -7.63 -0.54 -12.36
N ASN A 210 -7.37 0.28 -11.32
CA ASN A 210 -6.87 -0.20 -10.04
C ASN A 210 -7.87 -1.11 -9.31
N ALA A 211 -9.16 -0.96 -9.58
CA ALA A 211 -10.20 -1.86 -9.06
C ALA A 211 -9.96 -3.34 -9.42
N SER A 212 -9.21 -3.62 -10.50
CA SER A 212 -8.92 -4.97 -10.98
C SER A 212 -7.57 -5.53 -10.54
N ALA A 213 -6.65 -4.69 -10.06
CA ALA A 213 -5.24 -5.07 -9.88
C ALA A 213 -5.00 -6.17 -8.81
N TYR A 214 -5.76 -6.14 -7.72
CA TYR A 214 -5.55 -7.04 -6.57
C TYR A 214 -6.66 -8.09 -6.38
N MET A 215 -7.55 -8.24 -7.33
CA MET A 215 -8.73 -9.09 -7.18
C MET A 215 -8.44 -10.59 -7.30
N ALA A 216 -7.38 -10.97 -8.01
CA ALA A 216 -6.98 -12.36 -8.21
C ALA A 216 -6.78 -13.11 -6.89
N LEU A 217 -6.17 -12.48 -5.87
CA LEU A 217 -6.02 -13.03 -4.52
C LEU A 217 -7.37 -13.40 -3.86
N THR A 218 -8.44 -12.71 -4.22
CA THR A 218 -9.78 -12.99 -3.70
C THR A 218 -10.42 -14.18 -4.42
N VAL A 219 -10.04 -14.42 -5.67
CA VAL A 219 -10.50 -15.58 -6.46
C VAL A 219 -9.93 -16.89 -5.92
N ASP A 220 -8.72 -16.91 -5.31
CA ASP A 220 -8.14 -18.08 -4.66
C ASP A 220 -9.07 -18.72 -3.63
N ILE A 221 -9.87 -17.89 -2.94
CA ILE A 221 -10.85 -18.37 -1.97
C ILE A 221 -11.93 -19.23 -2.63
N PHE A 222 -12.39 -18.84 -3.82
CA PHE A 222 -13.36 -19.62 -4.60
C PHE A 222 -12.72 -20.81 -5.29
N ALA A 223 -11.43 -20.68 -5.64
CA ALA A 223 -10.63 -21.78 -6.14
C ALA A 223 -10.60 -22.93 -5.12
N VAL A 224 -10.33 -22.61 -3.86
CA VAL A 224 -10.35 -23.61 -2.77
C VAL A 224 -11.75 -24.21 -2.59
N LEU A 225 -12.81 -23.41 -2.64
CA LEU A 225 -14.18 -23.90 -2.54
C LEU A 225 -14.53 -24.86 -3.69
N ARG A 226 -14.19 -24.52 -4.94
CA ARG A 226 -14.50 -25.30 -6.14
C ARG A 226 -13.66 -26.56 -6.26
N LEU A 227 -12.34 -26.47 -6.01
CA LEU A 227 -11.40 -27.56 -6.27
C LEU A 227 -11.35 -28.60 -5.14
N TYR A 228 -11.49 -28.15 -3.87
CA TYR A 228 -11.23 -29.02 -2.72
C TYR A 228 -12.48 -29.34 -1.88
N TYR A 229 -13.45 -28.41 -1.76
CA TYR A 229 -14.59 -28.62 -0.84
C TYR A 229 -15.90 -28.93 -1.54
N ASN A 230 -16.23 -28.24 -2.63
CA ASN A 230 -17.49 -28.41 -3.33
C ASN A 230 -17.32 -28.33 -4.85
N PRO A 231 -17.08 -29.44 -5.54
CA PRO A 231 -16.96 -29.49 -6.99
C PRO A 231 -18.17 -28.95 -7.78
N SER A 232 -19.35 -28.93 -7.15
CA SER A 232 -20.58 -28.38 -7.75
C SER A 232 -20.80 -26.88 -7.47
N PHE A 233 -19.79 -26.19 -6.87
CA PHE A 233 -19.88 -24.77 -6.56
C PHE A 233 -20.12 -23.93 -7.84
N SER A 234 -21.22 -23.19 -7.85
CA SER A 234 -21.74 -22.53 -9.06
C SER A 234 -20.99 -21.24 -9.38
N LEU A 235 -20.77 -20.99 -10.68
CA LEU A 235 -20.27 -19.72 -11.19
C LEU A 235 -21.08 -18.50 -10.69
N TRP A 236 -22.43 -18.62 -10.70
CA TRP A 236 -23.30 -17.53 -10.25
C TRP A 236 -23.14 -17.23 -8.76
N THR A 237 -22.98 -18.24 -7.95
CA THR A 237 -22.70 -18.06 -6.51
C THR A 237 -21.38 -17.33 -6.31
N ALA A 238 -20.32 -17.74 -7.01
CA ALA A 238 -19.02 -17.07 -6.95
C ALA A 238 -19.10 -15.60 -7.38
N LEU A 239 -19.77 -15.32 -8.51
CA LEU A 239 -19.97 -13.98 -9.02
C LEU A 239 -20.64 -13.06 -8.00
N VAL A 240 -21.74 -13.50 -7.39
CA VAL A 240 -22.48 -12.67 -6.44
C VAL A 240 -21.71 -12.51 -5.13
N LEU A 241 -21.06 -13.56 -4.62
CA LEU A 241 -20.25 -13.47 -3.40
C LEU A 241 -19.05 -12.52 -3.60
N LEU A 242 -18.36 -12.62 -4.73
CA LEU A 242 -17.22 -11.73 -5.02
C LEU A 242 -17.66 -10.29 -5.22
N LEU A 243 -18.72 -10.07 -6.03
CA LEU A 243 -19.26 -8.74 -6.26
C LEU A 243 -19.76 -8.09 -4.96
N SER A 244 -20.44 -8.86 -4.10
CA SER A 244 -20.90 -8.37 -2.81
C SER A 244 -19.71 -7.98 -1.90
N GLY A 245 -18.64 -8.77 -1.87
CA GLY A 245 -17.43 -8.46 -1.11
C GLY A 245 -16.73 -7.18 -1.59
N GLN A 246 -16.62 -6.99 -2.90
CA GLN A 246 -16.00 -5.80 -3.50
C GLN A 246 -16.84 -4.53 -3.28
N LEU A 247 -18.17 -4.60 -3.46
CA LEU A 247 -19.06 -3.48 -3.21
C LEU A 247 -19.13 -3.14 -1.71
N PHE A 248 -19.08 -4.13 -0.84
CA PHE A 248 -18.97 -3.93 0.60
C PHE A 248 -17.68 -3.18 0.95
N ALA A 249 -16.54 -3.62 0.41
CA ALA A 249 -15.24 -2.98 0.60
C ALA A 249 -15.24 -1.52 0.12
N TYR A 250 -15.78 -1.26 -1.05
CA TYR A 250 -15.87 0.08 -1.62
C TYR A 250 -16.76 1.01 -0.78
N SER A 251 -17.88 0.48 -0.30
CA SER A 251 -18.79 1.20 0.58
C SER A 251 -18.15 1.56 1.91
N LEU A 252 -17.39 0.62 2.47
CA LEU A 252 -16.66 0.79 3.73
C LEU A 252 -15.58 1.87 3.59
N ALA A 253 -14.85 1.89 2.47
CA ALA A 253 -13.90 2.97 2.15
C ALA A 253 -14.59 4.34 2.06
N GLY A 254 -15.76 4.40 1.38
CA GLY A 254 -16.54 5.63 1.25
C GLY A 254 -17.06 6.18 2.58
N LEU A 255 -17.51 5.31 3.48
CA LEU A 255 -17.95 5.69 4.84
C LEU A 255 -16.78 6.15 5.72
N SER A 256 -15.62 5.52 5.59
CA SER A 256 -14.42 5.90 6.36
C SER A 256 -13.69 7.14 5.80
N ARG A 257 -14.14 7.69 4.67
CA ARG A 257 -13.51 8.83 3.97
C ARG A 257 -13.24 10.04 4.87
N THR A 258 -14.16 10.35 5.76
CA THR A 258 -14.05 11.50 6.68
C THR A 258 -12.88 11.36 7.66
N LEU A 259 -12.48 10.14 8.00
CA LEU A 259 -11.40 9.85 8.93
C LEU A 259 -10.08 9.52 8.22
N LEU A 260 -10.13 8.84 7.06
CA LEU A 260 -8.95 8.29 6.40
C LEU A 260 -8.50 9.09 5.17
N VAL A 261 -9.38 9.87 4.52
CA VAL A 261 -9.07 10.56 3.26
C VAL A 261 -9.02 12.08 3.43
N LEU A 262 -10.02 12.67 4.08
CA LEU A 262 -10.13 14.13 4.18
C LEU A 262 -9.06 14.79 5.05
N PRO A 263 -8.61 14.22 6.19
CA PRO A 263 -7.62 14.87 7.01
C PRO A 263 -6.28 15.03 6.28
N ALA A 264 -5.64 16.20 6.45
CA ALA A 264 -4.31 16.47 5.90
C ALA A 264 -3.25 15.52 6.46
N SER A 265 -3.38 15.11 7.74
CA SER A 265 -2.48 14.17 8.42
C SER A 265 -2.46 12.77 7.81
N MET A 266 -3.51 12.39 7.06
CA MET A 266 -3.59 11.11 6.34
C MET A 266 -2.95 11.27 4.96
N ILE A 267 -1.62 11.11 4.89
CA ILE A 267 -0.81 11.46 3.72
C ILE A 267 -0.93 10.45 2.58
N TRP A 268 -0.95 9.14 2.89
CA TRP A 268 -0.91 8.05 1.91
C TRP A 268 0.28 8.15 0.94
N PRO A 269 1.50 7.87 1.37
CA PRO A 269 2.71 8.15 0.59
C PRO A 269 2.73 7.51 -0.81
N SER A 270 2.15 6.31 -0.98
CA SER A 270 2.03 5.67 -2.30
C SER A 270 1.18 6.48 -3.29
N SER A 271 0.16 7.22 -2.81
CA SER A 271 -0.63 8.12 -3.67
C SER A 271 0.19 9.31 -4.19
N LEU A 272 1.23 9.73 -3.47
CA LEU A 272 2.11 10.81 -3.90
C LEU A 272 3.01 10.41 -5.07
N ILE A 273 3.46 9.13 -5.11
CA ILE A 273 4.21 8.58 -6.26
C ILE A 273 3.35 8.70 -7.53
N ASN A 274 2.11 8.21 -7.44
CA ASN A 274 1.18 8.26 -8.56
C ASN A 274 0.87 9.71 -8.99
N ALA A 275 0.63 10.61 -8.03
CA ALA A 275 0.39 12.04 -8.31
C ALA A 275 1.58 12.68 -9.02
N SER A 276 2.81 12.41 -8.56
CA SER A 276 4.04 12.91 -9.19
C SER A 276 4.19 12.38 -10.63
N LEU A 277 3.88 11.11 -10.88
CA LEU A 277 3.95 10.52 -12.21
C LEU A 277 2.96 11.19 -13.18
N PHE A 278 1.69 11.40 -12.76
CA PHE A 278 0.71 12.10 -13.59
C PHE A 278 1.14 13.53 -13.91
N ARG A 279 1.71 14.24 -12.96
CA ARG A 279 2.24 15.60 -13.18
C ARG A 279 3.39 15.58 -14.16
N THR A 280 4.29 14.62 -14.06
CA THR A 280 5.44 14.48 -14.98
C THR A 280 4.98 14.30 -16.43
N PHE A 281 3.90 13.57 -16.68
CA PHE A 281 3.37 13.37 -18.03
C PHE A 281 2.60 14.59 -18.59
N HIS A 282 1.94 15.38 -17.75
CA HIS A 282 1.01 16.42 -18.21
C HIS A 282 1.48 17.85 -17.94
N GLU A 283 2.37 18.07 -16.98
CA GLU A 283 2.91 19.40 -16.66
C GLU A 283 4.25 19.58 -17.36
N HIS A 284 4.32 20.49 -18.34
CA HIS A 284 5.58 20.87 -18.99
C HIS A 284 6.43 21.64 -18.00
N GLN A 285 7.51 21.03 -17.51
CA GLN A 285 8.56 21.74 -16.78
C GLN A 285 9.64 22.20 -17.78
N PRO A 286 9.78 23.51 -18.06
CA PRO A 286 10.72 23.98 -19.10
C PRO A 286 12.19 23.67 -18.79
N GLU A 287 12.52 23.37 -17.54
CA GLU A 287 13.86 22.91 -17.14
C GLU A 287 14.07 21.39 -17.40
N PHE A 288 12.99 20.60 -17.39
CA PHE A 288 13.05 19.16 -17.63
C PHE A 288 13.31 18.88 -19.12
N ASP A 289 12.69 19.63 -20.02
CA ASP A 289 12.94 19.53 -21.47
C ASP A 289 14.40 19.82 -21.85
N LYS A 290 15.05 20.74 -21.14
CA LYS A 290 16.49 21.04 -21.33
C LYS A 290 17.39 19.93 -20.82
N SER A 291 16.98 19.18 -19.77
CA SER A 291 17.75 18.08 -19.22
C SER A 291 17.58 16.80 -20.05
N ILE A 292 16.38 16.51 -20.56
CA ILE A 292 16.12 15.39 -21.47
C ILE A 292 16.88 15.54 -22.78
N ASN A 293 16.91 16.74 -23.36
CA ASN A 293 17.68 17.01 -24.57
C ASN A 293 19.20 16.92 -24.37
N ARG A 294 19.71 17.02 -23.14
CA ARG A 294 21.12 16.75 -22.80
C ARG A 294 21.41 15.32 -22.38
N ALA A 295 20.45 14.64 -21.75
CA ALA A 295 20.54 13.23 -21.35
C ALA A 295 20.18 12.26 -22.49
N SER A 296 19.67 12.78 -23.60
CA SER A 296 19.30 12.03 -24.77
C SER A 296 20.51 11.30 -25.35
N ILE A 297 20.49 9.98 -25.19
CA ILE A 297 21.26 8.99 -25.97
C ILE A 297 22.55 8.43 -25.35
N SER A 298 23.29 9.16 -24.52
CA SER A 298 24.52 8.58 -23.94
C SER A 298 24.33 7.86 -22.60
N ASP A 299 23.29 8.21 -21.84
CA ASP A 299 23.05 7.67 -20.49
C ASP A 299 21.96 6.60 -20.42
N SER A 300 21.34 6.25 -21.54
CA SER A 300 20.38 5.14 -21.65
C SER A 300 20.99 3.75 -21.37
N LYS A 301 22.28 3.68 -21.15
CA LYS A 301 22.96 2.42 -20.76
C LYS A 301 22.79 2.03 -19.29
N VAL A 302 22.23 2.90 -18.45
CA VAL A 302 21.97 2.61 -17.03
C VAL A 302 20.56 2.04 -16.81
N GLY A 303 19.68 2.11 -17.81
CA GLY A 303 18.30 1.64 -17.71
C GLY A 303 18.09 0.15 -17.99
N LEU A 304 19.11 -0.58 -18.41
CA LEU A 304 19.08 -2.03 -18.62
C LEU A 304 19.92 -2.73 -17.54
N ALA A 305 19.62 -2.50 -16.28
CA ALA A 305 19.79 -3.55 -15.31
C ALA A 305 18.66 -4.55 -15.54
N VAL A 306 18.67 -5.18 -16.71
CA VAL A 306 18.06 -6.47 -16.90
C VAL A 306 18.73 -7.36 -15.89
N GLU A 307 17.91 -7.94 -15.10
CA GLU A 307 18.24 -8.95 -14.18
C GLU A 307 18.41 -8.67 -12.83
N SER A 308 17.46 -9.27 -12.29
CA SER A 308 17.81 -10.04 -11.15
C SER A 308 16.59 -10.63 -10.47
N SER A 309 15.47 -10.74 -11.13
CA SER A 309 14.44 -11.71 -10.72
C SER A 309 15.00 -13.14 -10.66
N LEU A 310 16.14 -13.40 -11.28
CA LEU A 310 16.88 -14.67 -11.22
C LEU A 310 17.76 -14.80 -9.95
N TRP A 311 18.24 -13.70 -9.38
CA TRP A 311 19.02 -13.72 -8.13
C TRP A 311 18.15 -13.88 -6.88
N ALA A 312 16.92 -13.37 -6.92
CA ALA A 312 16.01 -13.41 -5.79
C ALA A 312 15.36 -14.79 -5.57
N ARG A 313 15.42 -15.69 -6.55
CA ARG A 313 14.72 -16.97 -6.46
C ARG A 313 15.33 -17.94 -5.47
N ASP A 314 16.59 -17.82 -5.20
CA ASP A 314 17.37 -18.84 -4.51
C ASP A 314 17.95 -18.41 -3.16
N GLY A 315 17.79 -17.13 -2.78
CA GLY A 315 18.15 -16.60 -1.47
C GLY A 315 17.19 -16.95 -0.33
N LYS A 316 16.35 -17.98 -0.47
CA LYS A 316 15.30 -18.33 0.48
C LYS A 316 15.81 -18.90 1.81
N GLN A 317 17.10 -19.14 1.96
CA GLN A 317 17.65 -19.91 3.08
C GLN A 317 18.58 -19.12 4.01
N GLY A 318 18.69 -17.81 3.88
CA GLY A 318 19.57 -16.98 4.69
C GLY A 318 18.82 -16.00 5.60
N LEU A 319 19.53 -15.49 6.62
CA LEU A 319 19.04 -14.43 7.51
C LEU A 319 19.11 -13.03 6.89
N GLY A 320 19.56 -12.90 5.64
CA GLY A 320 19.72 -11.63 4.93
C GLY A 320 20.83 -10.72 5.50
N VAL A 321 21.74 -11.24 6.34
CA VAL A 321 22.85 -10.46 6.89
C VAL A 321 23.86 -10.15 5.80
N LEU A 322 24.19 -8.86 5.61
CA LEU A 322 25.11 -8.38 4.56
C LEU A 322 24.73 -8.80 3.13
N SER A 323 23.48 -9.12 2.88
CA SER A 323 23.00 -9.35 1.52
C SER A 323 23.01 -8.04 0.73
N PHE A 324 23.49 -8.10 -0.50
CA PHE A 324 23.52 -6.97 -1.42
C PHE A 324 22.89 -7.36 -2.75
N SER A 325 21.95 -6.56 -3.19
CA SER A 325 21.31 -6.71 -4.50
C SER A 325 21.10 -5.31 -5.10
N LEU A 326 21.13 -5.19 -6.42
CA LEU A 326 20.75 -3.99 -7.16
C LEU A 326 19.39 -4.14 -7.84
N ASP A 327 18.68 -5.21 -7.53
CA ASP A 327 17.38 -5.53 -8.12
C ASP A 327 16.28 -4.71 -7.47
N TRP A 328 15.65 -3.83 -8.24
CA TRP A 328 14.55 -3.02 -7.76
C TRP A 328 13.32 -3.86 -7.35
N SER A 329 13.13 -5.06 -7.90
CA SER A 329 12.05 -5.97 -7.52
C SER A 329 12.18 -6.46 -6.07
N VAL A 330 13.40 -6.56 -5.57
CA VAL A 330 13.73 -6.90 -4.17
C VAL A 330 13.32 -5.77 -3.23
N PHE A 331 13.50 -4.52 -3.63
CA PHE A 331 13.23 -3.35 -2.77
C PHE A 331 11.79 -2.87 -2.84
N SER A 332 11.15 -2.97 -4.01
CA SER A 332 9.79 -2.46 -4.24
C SER A 332 8.86 -3.61 -4.60
N ASN A 333 8.60 -4.48 -3.63
CA ASN A 333 7.67 -5.58 -3.78
C ASN A 333 6.30 -5.25 -3.15
N ALA A 334 5.32 -6.13 -3.34
CA ALA A 334 3.95 -5.94 -2.85
C ALA A 334 3.86 -5.81 -1.31
N PHE A 335 4.85 -6.33 -0.58
CA PHE A 335 4.86 -6.32 0.90
C PHE A 335 5.61 -5.11 1.47
N LEU A 336 6.77 -4.75 0.91
CA LEU A 336 7.61 -3.67 1.42
C LEU A 336 7.25 -2.31 0.83
N LEU A 337 6.69 -2.27 -0.37
CA LEU A 337 6.45 -1.07 -1.16
C LEU A 337 7.76 -0.30 -1.43
N SER A 338 7.69 0.80 -2.18
CA SER A 338 8.89 1.57 -2.52
C SER A 338 9.58 2.16 -1.27
N PRO A 339 10.88 1.89 -1.06
CA PRO A 339 11.63 2.47 0.05
C PRO A 339 11.77 3.99 -0.03
N ILE A 340 11.74 4.54 -1.26
CA ILE A 340 11.88 5.96 -1.53
C ILE A 340 10.63 6.74 -1.08
N ALA A 341 9.45 6.12 -1.15
CA ALA A 341 8.18 6.74 -0.72
C ALA A 341 7.89 6.54 0.77
N THR A 342 8.45 5.51 1.38
CA THR A 342 8.19 5.20 2.78
C THR A 342 8.89 6.21 3.69
N PRO A 343 8.17 6.87 4.64
CA PRO A 343 8.79 7.80 5.55
C PRO A 343 9.96 7.16 6.33
N PHE A 344 11.08 7.87 6.46
CA PHE A 344 12.31 7.32 7.08
C PHE A 344 12.08 6.78 8.49
N TRP A 345 11.30 7.46 9.31
CA TRP A 345 10.96 6.98 10.65
C TRP A 345 10.22 5.62 10.63
N ALA A 346 9.35 5.42 9.64
CA ALA A 346 8.64 4.15 9.49
C ALA A 346 9.60 3.04 9.03
N ALA A 347 10.52 3.36 8.10
CA ALA A 347 11.56 2.44 7.67
C ALA A 347 12.47 2.02 8.83
N CYS A 348 12.87 2.95 9.71
CA CYS A 348 13.64 2.63 10.91
C CYS A 348 12.89 1.70 11.86
N ASN A 349 11.63 1.96 12.14
CA ASN A 349 10.82 1.10 13.01
C ASN A 349 10.69 -0.32 12.45
N LEU A 350 10.39 -0.45 11.15
CA LEU A 350 10.31 -1.74 10.45
C LEU A 350 11.63 -2.50 10.55
N PHE A 351 12.75 -1.83 10.26
CA PHE A 351 14.06 -2.45 10.27
C PHE A 351 14.49 -2.87 11.67
N VAL A 352 14.21 -2.06 12.69
CA VAL A 352 14.44 -2.43 14.10
C VAL A 352 13.65 -3.70 14.45
N GLY A 353 12.38 -3.80 14.08
CA GLY A 353 11.57 -5.00 14.28
C GLY A 353 12.19 -6.23 13.59
N PHE A 354 12.61 -6.07 12.34
CA PHE A 354 13.30 -7.13 11.59
C PHE A 354 14.59 -7.58 12.29
N VAL A 355 15.47 -6.67 12.67
CA VAL A 355 16.75 -6.97 13.34
C VAL A 355 16.52 -7.71 14.64
N LEU A 356 15.61 -7.24 15.49
CA LEU A 356 15.32 -7.86 16.79
C LEU A 356 14.84 -9.30 16.64
N VAL A 357 14.03 -9.58 15.62
CA VAL A 357 13.48 -10.92 15.42
C VAL A 357 14.42 -11.80 14.60
N PHE A 358 14.83 -11.36 13.40
CA PHE A 358 15.60 -12.20 12.47
C PHE A 358 17.06 -12.34 12.83
N TRP A 359 17.71 -11.28 13.32
CA TRP A 359 19.13 -11.32 13.58
C TRP A 359 19.46 -11.64 15.04
N ILE A 360 18.51 -11.49 15.96
CA ILE A 360 18.75 -11.74 17.39
C ILE A 360 17.91 -12.91 17.88
N ALA A 361 16.60 -12.80 17.90
CA ALA A 361 15.75 -13.79 18.56
C ALA A 361 15.71 -15.14 17.83
N LEU A 362 15.64 -15.12 16.49
CA LEU A 362 15.54 -16.34 15.69
C LEU A 362 16.84 -17.20 15.76
N PRO A 363 18.07 -16.67 15.63
CA PRO A 363 19.29 -17.44 15.86
C PRO A 363 19.37 -18.02 17.28
N ILE A 364 19.04 -17.23 18.30
CA ILE A 364 19.03 -17.71 19.69
C ILE A 364 18.09 -18.90 19.84
N ALA A 365 16.86 -18.80 19.30
CA ALA A 365 15.88 -19.87 19.36
C ALA A 365 16.31 -21.10 18.56
N TYR A 366 16.95 -20.92 17.39
CA TYR A 366 17.44 -22.01 16.54
C TYR A 366 18.57 -22.79 17.22
N PHE A 367 19.58 -22.11 17.76
CA PHE A 367 20.72 -22.77 18.42
C PHE A 367 20.33 -23.44 19.76
N ASN A 368 19.25 -22.95 20.40
CA ASN A 368 18.66 -23.64 21.55
C ASN A 368 17.68 -24.75 21.15
N ASN A 369 17.57 -25.08 19.87
CA ASN A 369 16.67 -26.08 19.33
C ASN A 369 15.21 -25.95 19.81
N LEU A 370 14.74 -24.69 19.90
CA LEU A 370 13.38 -24.40 20.34
C LEU A 370 12.39 -25.08 19.40
N TRP A 371 11.44 -25.84 19.94
CA TRP A 371 10.43 -26.63 19.21
C TRP A 371 10.99 -27.62 18.17
N GLY A 372 12.25 -28.06 18.33
CA GLY A 372 12.91 -28.94 17.37
C GLY A 372 13.34 -28.25 16.08
N ALA A 373 13.64 -26.97 16.15
CA ALA A 373 13.99 -26.12 15.00
C ALA A 373 15.19 -26.62 14.19
N ALA A 374 16.14 -27.31 14.83
CA ALA A 374 17.33 -27.84 14.14
C ALA A 374 17.02 -28.94 13.12
N SER A 375 15.86 -29.61 13.24
CA SER A 375 15.43 -30.66 12.33
C SER A 375 14.47 -30.16 11.22
N LEU A 376 14.07 -28.89 11.26
CA LEU A 376 13.14 -28.27 10.35
C LEU A 376 13.83 -27.17 9.53
N PRO A 377 13.34 -26.84 8.33
CA PRO A 377 13.84 -25.68 7.60
C PRO A 377 13.58 -24.42 8.44
N LEU A 378 14.60 -23.52 8.47
CA LEU A 378 14.50 -22.27 9.22
C LEU A 378 13.36 -21.39 8.71
N TYR A 379 13.19 -21.36 7.40
CA TYR A 379 12.25 -20.53 6.67
C TYR A 379 11.38 -21.40 5.75
N SER A 380 10.10 -21.53 6.06
CA SER A 380 9.13 -22.24 5.23
C SER A 380 7.70 -21.94 5.68
N ALA A 381 6.79 -21.73 4.71
CA ALA A 381 5.35 -21.66 4.95
C ALA A 381 4.66 -23.04 5.06
N SER A 382 5.40 -24.11 4.80
CA SER A 382 4.88 -25.47 4.87
C SER A 382 4.78 -25.97 6.32
N VAL A 383 3.94 -26.97 6.52
CA VAL A 383 3.82 -27.67 7.79
C VAL A 383 4.44 -29.06 7.70
N PHE A 384 4.94 -29.55 8.82
CA PHE A 384 5.76 -30.76 8.90
C PHE A 384 5.24 -31.73 9.95
N THR A 385 5.62 -33.00 9.80
CA THR A 385 5.47 -34.04 10.82
C THR A 385 6.59 -33.95 11.86
N THR A 386 6.50 -34.71 12.94
CA THR A 386 7.61 -34.86 13.91
C THR A 386 8.89 -35.39 13.28
N ASN A 387 8.78 -36.15 12.18
CA ASN A 387 9.91 -36.70 11.44
C ASN A 387 10.45 -35.77 10.35
N SER A 388 10.08 -34.49 10.39
CA SER A 388 10.54 -33.44 9.44
C SER A 388 10.14 -33.68 7.97
N THR A 389 9.20 -34.57 7.71
CA THR A 389 8.59 -34.74 6.40
C THR A 389 7.42 -33.77 6.24
N GLN A 390 7.12 -33.39 5.01
CA GLN A 390 5.96 -32.53 4.74
C GLN A 390 4.68 -33.23 5.23
N TYR A 391 3.79 -32.45 5.89
CA TYR A 391 2.58 -32.98 6.50
C TYR A 391 1.56 -33.35 5.43
N ASP A 392 1.22 -34.65 5.36
CA ASP A 392 0.19 -35.17 4.46
C ASP A 392 -1.20 -35.07 5.11
N ILE A 393 -1.94 -34.06 4.68
CA ILE A 393 -3.25 -33.71 5.22
C ILE A 393 -4.28 -34.78 4.88
N SER A 394 -4.12 -35.53 3.78
CA SER A 394 -5.07 -36.58 3.37
C SER A 394 -5.19 -37.69 4.38
N ARG A 395 -4.14 -37.94 5.18
CA ARG A 395 -4.11 -38.99 6.22
C ARG A 395 -4.94 -38.68 7.45
N VAL A 396 -5.24 -37.41 7.70
CA VAL A 396 -6.04 -36.97 8.85
C VAL A 396 -7.46 -36.60 8.47
N MET A 397 -7.83 -36.82 7.21
CA MET A 397 -9.17 -36.59 6.70
C MET A 397 -9.84 -37.89 6.26
N ARG A 398 -11.08 -38.11 6.68
CA ARG A 398 -11.95 -39.15 6.17
C ARG A 398 -13.21 -38.56 5.57
N ASN A 399 -13.45 -38.84 4.29
CA ASN A 399 -14.62 -38.32 3.57
C ASN A 399 -14.78 -36.78 3.65
N GLY A 400 -13.66 -36.03 3.62
CA GLY A 400 -13.68 -34.56 3.70
C GLY A 400 -13.90 -34.00 5.12
N VAL A 401 -13.98 -34.85 6.16
CA VAL A 401 -14.12 -34.46 7.56
C VAL A 401 -12.84 -34.77 8.33
N PHE A 402 -12.43 -33.88 9.22
CA PHE A 402 -11.27 -34.08 10.09
C PHE A 402 -11.50 -35.23 11.06
N ASP A 403 -10.55 -36.18 11.07
CA ASP A 403 -10.54 -37.32 12.02
C ASP A 403 -9.52 -37.07 13.12
N ALA A 404 -10.02 -36.75 14.33
CA ALA A 404 -9.17 -36.45 15.47
C ALA A 404 -8.33 -37.67 15.92
N GLN A 405 -8.83 -38.90 15.76
CA GLN A 405 -8.08 -40.11 16.10
C GLN A 405 -6.94 -40.33 15.09
N ALA A 406 -7.21 -40.15 13.81
CA ALA A 406 -6.18 -40.23 12.77
C ALA A 406 -5.08 -39.16 12.97
N TYR A 407 -5.44 -37.95 13.40
CA TYR A 407 -4.50 -36.89 13.72
C TYR A 407 -3.56 -37.27 14.89
N GLU A 408 -4.11 -37.83 15.97
CA GLU A 408 -3.33 -38.26 17.13
C GLU A 408 -2.41 -39.43 16.81
N GLN A 409 -2.84 -40.32 15.92
CA GLN A 409 -2.07 -41.48 15.49
C GLN A 409 -0.97 -41.13 14.46
N TYR A 410 -1.21 -40.12 13.61
CA TYR A 410 -0.30 -39.80 12.54
C TYR A 410 0.88 -38.98 13.04
N SER A 411 0.66 -37.75 13.44
CA SER A 411 1.68 -36.86 14.02
C SER A 411 1.06 -35.51 14.44
N PRO A 412 1.49 -34.94 15.56
CA PRO A 412 1.22 -33.53 15.82
C PRO A 412 1.88 -32.63 14.74
N LEU A 413 1.18 -31.55 14.41
CA LEU A 413 1.64 -30.60 13.41
C LEU A 413 2.84 -29.81 13.91
N ARG A 414 3.87 -29.68 13.05
CA ARG A 414 5.07 -28.87 13.29
C ARG A 414 5.19 -27.77 12.26
N MET A 415 5.65 -26.61 12.70
CA MET A 415 5.89 -25.42 11.85
C MET A 415 7.36 -25.03 11.89
N SER A 416 7.84 -24.39 10.83
CA SER A 416 9.17 -23.80 10.85
C SER A 416 9.28 -22.76 11.96
N LEU A 417 10.49 -22.51 12.44
CA LEU A 417 10.72 -21.57 13.55
C LEU A 417 10.26 -20.16 13.19
N GLU A 418 10.62 -19.70 12.01
CA GLU A 418 10.21 -18.40 11.48
C GLU A 418 8.68 -18.27 11.39
N PHE A 419 8.01 -19.25 10.78
CA PHE A 419 6.55 -19.24 10.61
C PHE A 419 5.82 -19.19 11.95
N SER A 420 6.33 -19.90 12.97
CA SER A 420 5.78 -19.87 14.33
C SER A 420 5.93 -18.46 14.96
N TRP A 421 7.09 -17.82 14.80
CA TRP A 421 7.32 -16.46 15.30
C TRP A 421 6.44 -15.41 14.65
N VAL A 422 6.17 -15.55 13.34
CA VAL A 422 5.24 -14.66 12.61
C VAL A 422 3.86 -14.67 13.24
N TYR A 423 3.35 -15.83 13.67
CA TYR A 423 2.08 -15.92 14.38
C TYR A 423 2.13 -15.19 15.73
N GLY A 424 3.13 -15.46 16.56
CA GLY A 424 3.25 -14.83 17.88
C GLY A 424 3.35 -13.30 17.79
N ILE A 425 4.15 -12.79 16.86
CA ILE A 425 4.29 -11.35 16.64
C ILE A 425 3.05 -10.76 15.96
N GLY A 426 2.38 -11.52 15.10
CA GLY A 426 1.09 -11.13 14.54
C GLY A 426 0.02 -10.92 15.61
N PHE A 427 -0.04 -11.77 16.63
CA PHE A 427 -0.91 -11.58 17.82
C PHE A 427 -0.53 -10.30 18.58
N ALA A 428 0.76 -10.05 18.76
CA ALA A 428 1.23 -8.82 19.41
C ALA A 428 0.92 -7.58 18.56
N ALA A 429 1.12 -7.63 17.27
CA ALA A 429 0.83 -6.53 16.36
C ALA A 429 -0.64 -6.13 16.39
N LEU A 430 -1.56 -7.11 16.38
CA LEU A 430 -3.00 -6.85 16.46
C LEU A 430 -3.37 -6.03 17.70
N MET A 431 -2.96 -6.49 18.89
CA MET A 431 -3.29 -5.80 20.14
C MET A 431 -2.59 -4.44 20.22
N SER A 432 -1.35 -4.37 19.75
CA SER A 432 -0.59 -3.13 19.71
C SER A 432 -1.26 -2.05 18.84
N ILE A 433 -1.84 -2.42 17.70
CA ILE A 433 -2.57 -1.50 16.81
C ILE A 433 -3.76 -0.90 17.55
N LEU A 434 -4.58 -1.74 18.18
CA LEU A 434 -5.79 -1.29 18.89
C LEU A 434 -5.45 -0.36 20.04
N VAL A 435 -4.47 -0.74 20.87
CA VAL A 435 -4.04 0.08 22.03
C VAL A 435 -3.39 1.38 21.56
N HIS A 436 -2.52 1.32 20.57
CA HIS A 436 -1.84 2.51 20.05
C HIS A 436 -2.85 3.54 19.52
N ILE A 437 -3.78 3.13 18.69
CA ILE A 437 -4.81 4.03 18.14
C ILE A 437 -5.70 4.59 19.26
N ALA A 438 -6.08 3.78 20.25
CA ALA A 438 -6.86 4.25 21.37
C ALA A 438 -6.13 5.34 22.19
N LEU A 439 -4.83 5.16 22.42
CA LEU A 439 -4.01 6.08 23.22
C LEU A 439 -3.67 7.39 22.48
N TYR A 440 -3.31 7.30 21.19
CA TYR A 440 -2.78 8.43 20.42
C TYR A 440 -3.88 9.17 19.65
N ASN A 441 -4.79 8.44 19.01
CA ASN A 441 -5.78 9.01 18.10
C ASN A 441 -7.21 8.96 18.64
N GLY A 442 -7.46 8.30 19.77
CA GLY A 442 -8.81 8.05 20.28
C GLY A 442 -9.63 9.32 20.49
N LYS A 443 -9.04 10.37 21.06
CA LYS A 443 -9.72 11.66 21.27
C LYS A 443 -10.08 12.34 19.95
N GLU A 444 -9.17 12.33 18.99
CA GLU A 444 -9.38 12.93 17.67
C GLU A 444 -10.46 12.18 16.88
N ILE A 445 -10.43 10.85 16.90
CA ILE A 445 -11.44 10.01 16.25
C ILE A 445 -12.82 10.32 16.83
N ILE A 446 -12.96 10.36 18.16
CA ILE A 446 -14.24 10.65 18.83
C ILE A 446 -14.71 12.07 18.49
N ALA A 447 -13.83 13.06 18.49
CA ALA A 447 -14.14 14.43 18.13
C ALA A 447 -14.65 14.51 16.68
N ARG A 448 -13.93 13.91 15.72
CA ARG A 448 -14.32 13.91 14.30
C ARG A 448 -15.62 13.15 14.01
N VAL A 449 -15.90 12.07 14.74
CA VAL A 449 -17.18 11.36 14.64
C VAL A 449 -18.34 12.20 15.16
N ARG A 450 -18.10 13.07 16.17
CA ARG A 450 -19.11 13.96 16.74
C ARG A 450 -19.28 15.27 15.97
N GLU A 451 -18.25 15.72 15.25
CA GLU A 451 -18.32 16.93 14.44
C GLU A 451 -19.21 16.72 13.21
N THR A 452 -20.32 17.46 13.18
CA THR A 452 -21.27 17.43 12.05
C THR A 452 -20.76 18.21 10.83
N LYS A 453 -19.79 19.11 11.01
CA LYS A 453 -19.14 19.89 9.93
C LYS A 453 -17.68 19.53 9.86
N THR A 454 -17.26 18.98 8.73
CA THR A 454 -15.84 18.75 8.40
C THR A 454 -15.15 20.10 8.26
N LYS A 455 -14.26 20.44 9.19
CA LYS A 455 -13.29 21.51 9.01
C LYS A 455 -12.28 21.03 7.98
N HIS A 456 -12.19 21.73 6.86
CA HIS A 456 -11.16 21.48 5.86
C HIS A 456 -9.94 22.34 6.20
N ASP A 457 -8.99 21.72 6.87
CA ASP A 457 -7.77 22.40 7.36
C ASP A 457 -6.68 22.50 6.26
N ASP A 458 -6.94 22.00 5.04
CA ASP A 458 -5.97 21.91 3.94
C ASP A 458 -6.52 22.55 2.65
N ILE A 459 -5.63 23.13 1.85
CA ILE A 459 -5.96 23.72 0.54
C ILE A 459 -6.62 22.69 -0.39
N HIS A 460 -6.13 21.43 -0.40
CA HIS A 460 -6.70 20.37 -1.23
C HIS A 460 -8.15 20.03 -0.83
N GLY A 461 -8.45 20.12 0.46
CA GLY A 461 -9.81 19.99 0.98
C GLY A 461 -10.73 21.11 0.50
N LYS A 462 -10.24 22.35 0.50
CA LYS A 462 -10.98 23.53 -0.01
C LYS A 462 -11.27 23.39 -1.51
N LEU A 463 -10.28 22.97 -2.32
CA LEU A 463 -10.42 22.82 -3.76
C LEU A 463 -11.41 21.71 -4.15
N ILE A 464 -11.41 20.58 -3.46
CA ILE A 464 -12.34 19.47 -3.76
C ILE A 464 -13.79 19.79 -3.41
N MET A 465 -14.05 20.72 -2.48
CA MET A 465 -15.41 21.15 -2.13
C MET A 465 -16.17 21.85 -3.26
N GLN A 466 -15.45 22.33 -4.29
CA GLN A 466 -16.08 22.91 -5.48
C GLN A 466 -16.90 21.87 -6.26
N TYR A 467 -16.63 20.59 -6.03
CA TYR A 467 -17.33 19.50 -6.71
C TYR A 467 -18.46 18.90 -5.86
N PRO A 468 -19.52 18.41 -6.52
CA PRO A 468 -20.61 17.76 -5.82
C PRO A 468 -20.13 16.50 -5.11
N SER A 469 -20.22 16.49 -3.78
CA SER A 469 -19.83 15.35 -2.95
C SER A 469 -20.81 14.18 -3.10
N VAL A 470 -20.34 12.98 -2.79
CA VAL A 470 -21.18 11.80 -2.61
C VAL A 470 -21.69 11.81 -1.18
N LYS A 471 -23.00 11.71 -1.00
CA LYS A 471 -23.63 11.68 0.33
C LYS A 471 -23.36 10.33 1.02
N ALA A 472 -23.09 10.32 2.31
CA ALA A 472 -22.78 9.10 3.07
C ALA A 472 -23.84 8.00 2.97
N TRP A 473 -25.14 8.39 2.82
CA TRP A 473 -26.22 7.42 2.72
C TRP A 473 -26.13 6.53 1.46
N TRP A 474 -25.49 7.00 0.37
CA TRP A 474 -25.27 6.17 -0.84
C TRP A 474 -24.35 4.98 -0.50
N TYR A 475 -23.27 5.26 0.21
CA TYR A 475 -22.35 4.22 0.67
C TYR A 475 -23.02 3.29 1.69
N LEU A 476 -23.86 3.84 2.58
CA LEU A 476 -24.58 3.03 3.57
C LEU A 476 -25.58 2.06 2.91
N VAL A 477 -26.36 2.54 1.94
CA VAL A 477 -27.30 1.68 1.18
C VAL A 477 -26.54 0.59 0.42
N MET A 478 -25.45 0.96 -0.25
CA MET A 478 -24.60 0.01 -0.97
C MET A 478 -23.97 -1.03 -0.04
N LEU A 479 -23.52 -0.62 1.15
CA LEU A 479 -22.98 -1.52 2.18
C LEU A 479 -24.02 -2.52 2.67
N VAL A 480 -25.22 -2.04 3.02
CA VAL A 480 -26.29 -2.93 3.49
C VAL A 480 -26.77 -3.86 2.39
N ALA A 481 -26.95 -3.36 1.17
CA ALA A 481 -27.39 -4.17 0.03
C ALA A 481 -26.37 -5.26 -0.32
N SER A 482 -25.08 -4.91 -0.36
CA SER A 482 -24.02 -5.88 -0.65
C SER A 482 -23.87 -6.93 0.45
N ALA A 483 -23.94 -6.54 1.73
CA ALA A 483 -23.91 -7.47 2.85
C ALA A 483 -25.12 -8.42 2.83
N ALA A 484 -26.33 -7.90 2.59
CA ALA A 484 -27.53 -8.71 2.47
C ALA A 484 -27.47 -9.70 1.31
N ALA A 485 -26.96 -9.27 0.15
CA ALA A 485 -26.77 -10.14 -1.02
C ALA A 485 -25.76 -11.27 -0.72
N GLY A 486 -24.62 -10.94 -0.07
CA GLY A 486 -23.62 -11.92 0.33
C GLY A 486 -24.20 -12.99 1.30
N ILE A 487 -24.94 -12.57 2.31
CA ILE A 487 -25.62 -13.48 3.26
C ILE A 487 -26.65 -14.33 2.54
N ALA A 488 -27.55 -13.71 1.77
CA ALA A 488 -28.64 -14.42 1.11
C ALA A 488 -28.14 -15.49 0.14
N VAL A 489 -27.14 -15.17 -0.68
CA VAL A 489 -26.58 -16.11 -1.65
C VAL A 489 -25.70 -17.16 -0.95
N GLY A 490 -24.88 -16.78 0.03
CA GLY A 490 -24.01 -17.72 0.72
C GLY A 490 -24.78 -18.75 1.53
N VAL A 491 -25.86 -18.36 2.20
CA VAL A 491 -26.74 -19.28 2.93
C VAL A 491 -27.61 -20.08 1.95
N GLY A 492 -28.18 -19.41 0.93
CA GLY A 492 -29.04 -20.06 -0.06
C GLY A 492 -28.34 -21.07 -0.96
N ALA A 493 -27.06 -20.86 -1.25
CA ALA A 493 -26.23 -21.80 -2.00
C ALA A 493 -25.59 -22.88 -1.14
N HIS A 494 -25.95 -22.97 0.13
CA HIS A 494 -25.43 -23.97 1.10
C HIS A 494 -23.89 -24.05 1.13
N VAL A 495 -23.22 -22.89 1.19
CA VAL A 495 -21.75 -22.84 1.30
C VAL A 495 -21.24 -23.48 2.61
N GLY A 496 -22.14 -23.80 3.53
CA GLY A 496 -21.83 -24.47 4.79
C GLY A 496 -21.57 -23.53 5.96
N VAL A 497 -21.58 -22.23 5.74
CA VAL A 497 -21.36 -21.22 6.81
C VAL A 497 -22.71 -20.67 7.28
N PRO A 498 -22.98 -20.62 8.59
CA PRO A 498 -24.22 -20.06 9.14
C PRO A 498 -24.27 -18.54 8.90
N TRP A 499 -25.49 -17.97 8.82
CA TRP A 499 -25.71 -16.56 8.51
C TRP A 499 -24.97 -15.59 9.44
N TRP A 500 -24.84 -15.93 10.72
CA TRP A 500 -24.10 -15.11 11.69
C TRP A 500 -22.58 -15.08 11.44
N GLY A 501 -22.01 -16.11 10.80
CA GLY A 501 -20.61 -16.13 10.39
C GLY A 501 -20.27 -15.04 9.36
N TYR A 502 -21.21 -14.74 8.45
CA TYR A 502 -21.09 -13.60 7.53
C TYR A 502 -21.14 -12.26 8.29
N ILE A 503 -22.04 -12.11 9.25
CA ILE A 503 -22.14 -10.90 10.07
C ILE A 503 -20.84 -10.68 10.86
N LEU A 504 -20.27 -11.73 11.44
CA LEU A 504 -18.99 -11.66 12.12
C LEU A 504 -17.88 -11.19 11.18
N SER A 505 -17.84 -11.71 9.95
CA SER A 505 -16.85 -11.32 8.93
C SER A 505 -16.94 -9.83 8.60
N PHE A 506 -18.14 -9.31 8.37
CA PHE A 506 -18.36 -7.90 8.11
C PHE A 506 -17.98 -7.02 9.31
N ALA A 507 -18.31 -7.47 10.52
CA ALA A 507 -17.97 -6.75 11.75
C ALA A 507 -16.45 -6.61 11.93
N ILE A 508 -15.67 -7.65 11.61
CA ILE A 508 -14.20 -7.59 11.63
C ILE A 508 -13.69 -6.46 10.73
N ALA A 509 -14.16 -6.40 9.48
CA ALA A 509 -13.74 -5.38 8.53
C ALA A 509 -14.13 -3.96 8.98
N ILE A 510 -15.36 -3.78 9.50
CA ILE A 510 -15.87 -2.48 9.98
C ILE A 510 -15.06 -1.99 11.19
N VAL A 511 -14.73 -2.86 12.14
CA VAL A 511 -13.96 -2.47 13.34
C VAL A 511 -12.52 -2.13 13.00
N LEU A 512 -11.90 -2.90 12.09
CA LEU A 512 -10.47 -2.79 11.82
C LEU A 512 -10.11 -1.71 10.78
N ILE A 513 -11.06 -1.22 9.97
CA ILE A 513 -10.73 -0.26 8.89
C ILE A 513 -10.10 1.03 9.42
N ILE A 514 -10.60 1.58 10.50
CA ILE A 514 -10.08 2.84 11.05
C ILE A 514 -8.68 2.65 11.64
N PRO A 515 -8.44 1.71 12.59
CA PRO A 515 -7.12 1.55 13.18
C PRO A 515 -6.05 1.16 12.16
N VAL A 516 -6.36 0.25 11.25
CA VAL A 516 -5.39 -0.16 10.21
C VAL A 516 -5.17 0.94 9.19
N GLY A 517 -6.26 1.61 8.78
CA GLY A 517 -6.21 2.68 7.79
C GLY A 517 -5.38 3.88 8.25
N ILE A 518 -5.46 4.27 9.51
CA ILE A 518 -4.62 5.35 10.07
C ILE A 518 -3.13 4.96 9.98
N ILE A 519 -2.78 3.73 10.38
CA ILE A 519 -1.40 3.28 10.33
C ILE A 519 -0.89 3.26 8.88
N GLN A 520 -1.66 2.71 7.97
CA GLN A 520 -1.28 2.66 6.55
C GLN A 520 -1.15 4.06 5.94
N ALA A 521 -2.10 4.95 6.24
CA ALA A 521 -2.08 6.33 5.72
C ALA A 521 -0.84 7.13 6.16
N VAL A 522 -0.32 6.86 7.35
CA VAL A 522 0.82 7.60 7.92
C VAL A 522 2.15 6.92 7.66
N SER A 523 2.22 5.58 7.78
CA SER A 523 3.47 4.82 7.68
C SER A 523 3.74 4.20 6.32
N ASN A 524 2.80 4.27 5.39
CA ASN A 524 2.82 3.54 4.11
C ASN A 524 2.91 2.01 4.29
N ARG A 525 2.50 1.49 5.45
CA ARG A 525 2.58 0.06 5.75
C ARG A 525 1.22 -0.48 6.15
N GLN A 526 0.75 -1.48 5.44
CA GLN A 526 -0.43 -2.23 5.83
C GLN A 526 -0.04 -3.35 6.80
N PRO A 527 -0.47 -3.29 8.07
CA PRO A 527 -0.26 -4.40 8.99
C PRO A 527 -1.00 -5.65 8.51
N GLY A 528 -0.33 -6.81 8.55
CA GLY A 528 -0.93 -8.09 8.16
C GLY A 528 -1.94 -8.57 9.20
N LEU A 529 -3.20 -8.34 8.96
CA LEU A 529 -4.30 -8.75 9.85
C LEU A 529 -5.13 -9.93 9.31
N SER A 530 -4.62 -10.69 8.33
CA SER A 530 -5.26 -11.95 7.90
C SER A 530 -5.43 -12.91 9.07
N LEU A 531 -4.46 -12.90 9.97
CA LEU A 531 -4.43 -13.71 11.19
C LEU A 531 -5.67 -13.53 12.08
N VAL A 532 -6.29 -12.34 12.11
CA VAL A 532 -7.51 -12.08 12.89
C VAL A 532 -8.68 -12.91 12.34
N ALA A 533 -8.86 -12.87 11.02
CA ALA A 533 -9.92 -13.64 10.37
C ALA A 533 -9.65 -15.14 10.50
N GLU A 534 -8.40 -15.57 10.40
CA GLU A 534 -7.95 -16.95 10.55
C GLU A 534 -8.20 -17.48 11.95
N LEU A 535 -7.74 -16.77 12.98
CA LEU A 535 -7.92 -17.16 14.38
C LEU A 535 -9.40 -17.20 14.77
N LEU A 536 -10.17 -16.16 14.42
CA LEU A 536 -11.59 -16.11 14.75
C LEU A 536 -12.38 -17.19 14.02
N SER A 537 -12.04 -17.46 12.74
CA SER A 537 -12.70 -18.55 12.02
C SER A 537 -12.43 -19.90 12.68
N GLY A 538 -11.20 -20.14 13.11
CA GLY A 538 -10.81 -21.38 13.76
C GLY A 538 -11.42 -21.59 15.15
N ILE A 539 -11.65 -20.51 15.92
CA ILE A 539 -12.31 -20.60 17.23
C ILE A 539 -13.83 -20.75 17.08
N VAL A 540 -14.45 -19.94 16.21
CA VAL A 540 -15.91 -19.78 16.20
C VAL A 540 -16.59 -20.72 15.19
N LEU A 541 -15.89 -21.08 14.09
CA LEU A 541 -16.37 -21.95 13.02
C LEU A 541 -15.52 -23.25 12.92
N GLN A 542 -15.02 -23.74 14.04
CA GLN A 542 -14.25 -24.99 14.09
C GLN A 542 -15.04 -26.14 13.48
N GLY A 543 -14.38 -26.96 12.66
CA GLY A 543 -15.02 -28.08 11.94
C GLY A 543 -15.71 -27.68 10.64
N ILE A 544 -15.77 -26.38 10.30
CA ILE A 544 -16.34 -25.87 9.06
C ILE A 544 -15.20 -25.27 8.20
N PRO A 545 -14.59 -26.03 7.28
CA PRO A 545 -13.43 -25.53 6.52
C PRO A 545 -13.76 -24.35 5.60
N THR A 546 -15.00 -24.30 5.08
CA THR A 546 -15.51 -23.19 4.29
C THR A 546 -15.65 -21.89 5.10
N GLY A 547 -15.72 -21.98 6.43
CA GLY A 547 -15.74 -20.85 7.35
C GLY A 547 -14.49 -19.98 7.23
N TYR A 548 -13.32 -20.60 7.09
CA TYR A 548 -12.07 -19.89 6.81
C TYR A 548 -12.19 -19.01 5.55
N SER A 549 -12.67 -19.61 4.45
CA SER A 549 -12.81 -18.94 3.17
C SER A 549 -13.72 -17.70 3.25
N ILE A 550 -14.86 -17.82 3.91
CA ILE A 550 -15.83 -16.72 4.06
C ILE A 550 -15.31 -15.63 5.00
N LEU A 551 -14.72 -15.97 6.15
CA LEU A 551 -14.14 -14.97 7.04
C LEU A 551 -12.93 -14.26 6.40
N LYS A 552 -12.14 -14.97 5.63
CA LYS A 552 -11.03 -14.38 4.88
C LYS A 552 -11.54 -13.45 3.76
N LEU A 553 -12.58 -13.85 3.03
CA LEU A 553 -13.19 -13.04 1.97
C LEU A 553 -13.73 -11.71 2.50
N TYR A 554 -14.65 -11.77 3.44
CA TYR A 554 -15.37 -10.57 3.92
C TYR A 554 -14.66 -9.85 5.06
N GLY A 555 -13.91 -10.55 5.90
CA GLY A 555 -13.16 -9.95 7.00
C GLY A 555 -11.86 -9.30 6.53
N HIS A 556 -10.91 -10.12 6.07
CA HIS A 556 -9.59 -9.63 5.65
C HIS A 556 -9.58 -9.07 4.23
N GLY A 557 -10.12 -9.81 3.25
CA GLY A 557 -10.11 -9.41 1.84
C GLY A 557 -10.85 -8.10 1.60
N SER A 558 -12.06 -7.96 2.16
CA SER A 558 -12.80 -6.70 2.06
C SER A 558 -12.12 -5.55 2.80
N LEU A 559 -11.45 -5.80 3.93
CA LEU A 559 -10.66 -4.78 4.63
C LEU A 559 -9.49 -4.29 3.77
N ALA A 560 -8.70 -5.20 3.21
CA ALA A 560 -7.56 -4.86 2.36
C ALA A 560 -7.99 -4.07 1.12
N GLN A 561 -9.08 -4.50 0.47
CA GLN A 561 -9.66 -3.78 -0.67
C GLN A 561 -10.21 -2.41 -0.28
N ALA A 562 -10.88 -2.29 0.87
CA ALA A 562 -11.38 -1.00 1.35
C ALA A 562 -10.24 0.01 1.59
N LEU A 563 -9.10 -0.46 2.09
CA LEU A 563 -7.92 0.39 2.28
C LEU A 563 -7.29 0.80 0.94
N SER A 564 -7.26 -0.09 -0.06
CA SER A 564 -6.84 0.25 -1.42
C SER A 564 -7.76 1.30 -2.04
N TYR A 565 -9.08 1.15 -1.92
CA TYR A 565 -10.03 2.16 -2.39
C TYR A 565 -9.94 3.49 -1.63
N ALA A 566 -9.63 3.47 -0.32
CA ALA A 566 -9.37 4.69 0.44
C ALA A 566 -8.12 5.42 -0.05
N GLN A 567 -7.06 4.69 -0.41
CA GLN A 567 -5.86 5.21 -1.05
C GLN A 567 -6.17 5.84 -2.42
N ASP A 568 -7.00 5.19 -3.23
CA ASP A 568 -7.48 5.72 -4.51
C ASP A 568 -8.32 6.99 -4.34
N MET A 569 -9.21 7.01 -3.34
CA MET A 569 -9.98 8.21 -3.01
C MET A 569 -9.07 9.36 -2.56
N LYS A 570 -7.94 9.07 -1.90
CA LYS A 570 -6.94 10.08 -1.55
C LYS A 570 -6.19 10.57 -2.78
N LEU A 571 -5.83 9.69 -3.71
CA LEU A 571 -5.25 10.08 -5.00
C LEU A 571 -6.21 10.99 -5.78
N ALA A 572 -7.49 10.61 -5.86
CA ALA A 572 -8.52 11.45 -6.48
C ALA A 572 -8.67 12.81 -5.79
N HIS A 573 -8.55 12.86 -4.46
CA HIS A 573 -8.56 14.08 -3.66
C HIS A 573 -7.37 14.98 -4.00
N TYR A 574 -6.16 14.43 -4.09
CA TYR A 574 -4.94 15.15 -4.48
C TYR A 574 -5.00 15.67 -5.93
N MET A 575 -5.58 14.90 -6.84
CA MET A 575 -5.71 15.26 -8.26
C MET A 575 -7.01 16.01 -8.58
N LYS A 576 -7.82 16.37 -7.57
CA LYS A 576 -9.07 17.16 -7.66
C LYS A 576 -10.06 16.54 -8.65
N ILE A 577 -10.23 15.22 -8.61
CA ILE A 577 -11.23 14.51 -9.42
C ILE A 577 -12.60 14.57 -8.75
N PRO A 578 -13.68 14.88 -9.49
CA PRO A 578 -15.03 14.94 -8.92
C PRO A 578 -15.45 13.61 -8.26
N PRO A 579 -15.81 13.58 -6.95
CA PRO A 579 -16.06 12.33 -6.22
C PRO A 579 -17.14 11.43 -6.80
N ARG A 580 -18.16 12.00 -7.45
CA ARG A 580 -19.21 11.21 -8.09
C ARG A 580 -18.71 10.45 -9.32
N GLN A 581 -17.77 11.02 -10.05
CA GLN A 581 -17.16 10.36 -11.21
C GLN A 581 -16.26 9.21 -10.79
N VAL A 582 -15.51 9.39 -9.69
CA VAL A 582 -14.71 8.30 -9.08
C VAL A 582 -15.61 7.13 -8.70
N LEU A 583 -16.73 7.40 -8.00
CA LEU A 583 -17.71 6.37 -7.63
C LEU A 583 -18.21 5.58 -8.85
N LEU A 584 -18.57 6.28 -9.93
CA LEU A 584 -19.10 5.66 -11.14
C LEU A 584 -18.03 4.79 -11.84
N TYR A 585 -16.83 5.35 -12.07
CA TYR A 585 -15.77 4.65 -12.82
C TYR A 585 -15.23 3.45 -12.06
N GLN A 586 -14.96 3.59 -10.76
CA GLN A 586 -14.52 2.46 -9.93
C GLN A 586 -15.63 1.40 -9.80
N GLY A 587 -16.90 1.81 -9.65
CA GLY A 587 -18.02 0.88 -9.63
C GLY A 587 -18.15 0.05 -10.91
N ILE A 588 -18.01 0.68 -12.09
CA ILE A 588 -17.99 -0.02 -13.39
C ILE A 588 -16.77 -0.95 -13.47
N GLY A 589 -15.58 -0.47 -13.06
CA GLY A 589 -14.35 -1.26 -13.03
C GLY A 589 -14.50 -2.52 -12.17
N ILE A 590 -15.08 -2.40 -10.98
CA ILE A 590 -15.35 -3.53 -10.07
C ILE A 590 -16.23 -4.58 -10.77
N VAL A 591 -17.35 -4.17 -11.37
CA VAL A 591 -18.28 -5.12 -12.02
C VAL A 591 -17.60 -5.85 -13.16
N ILE A 592 -16.92 -5.13 -14.06
CA ILE A 592 -16.23 -5.74 -15.20
C ILE A 592 -15.15 -6.71 -14.73
N SER A 593 -14.36 -6.31 -13.75
CA SER A 593 -13.26 -7.12 -13.21
C SER A 593 -13.77 -8.40 -12.57
N VAL A 594 -14.80 -8.32 -11.72
CA VAL A 594 -15.43 -9.50 -11.09
C VAL A 594 -15.91 -10.49 -12.14
N VAL A 595 -16.61 -10.01 -13.18
CA VAL A 595 -17.13 -10.89 -14.23
C VAL A 595 -15.99 -11.57 -14.97
N ILE A 596 -15.00 -10.82 -15.43
CA ILE A 596 -13.89 -11.38 -16.22
C ILE A 596 -13.08 -12.39 -15.40
N GLN A 597 -12.65 -12.03 -14.19
CA GLN A 597 -11.78 -12.88 -13.41
C GLN A 597 -12.49 -14.16 -12.96
N THR A 598 -13.73 -14.06 -12.51
CA THR A 598 -14.50 -15.24 -12.09
C THR A 598 -14.80 -16.15 -13.28
N CYS A 599 -15.29 -15.61 -14.41
CA CYS A 599 -15.58 -16.43 -15.59
C CYS A 599 -14.31 -17.10 -16.13
N LEU A 600 -13.19 -16.36 -16.17
CA LEU A 600 -11.92 -16.91 -16.63
C LEU A 600 -11.40 -18.03 -15.72
N PHE A 601 -11.48 -17.86 -14.38
CA PHE A 601 -11.08 -18.90 -13.43
C PHE A 601 -11.91 -20.18 -13.62
N PHE A 602 -13.24 -20.07 -13.73
CA PHE A 602 -14.07 -21.25 -13.96
C PHE A 602 -13.77 -21.92 -15.31
N TRP A 603 -13.52 -21.10 -16.36
CA TRP A 603 -13.08 -21.62 -17.64
C TRP A 603 -11.74 -22.38 -17.56
N LEU A 604 -10.76 -21.85 -16.82
CA LEU A 604 -9.48 -22.52 -16.60
C LEU A 604 -9.65 -23.88 -15.91
N VAL A 605 -10.43 -23.93 -14.83
CA VAL A 605 -10.68 -25.16 -14.07
C VAL A 605 -11.38 -26.23 -14.94
N ASP A 606 -12.29 -25.83 -15.82
CA ASP A 606 -13.03 -26.77 -16.66
C ASP A 606 -12.22 -27.27 -17.89
N HIS A 607 -11.18 -26.53 -18.32
CA HIS A 607 -10.41 -26.85 -19.55
C HIS A 607 -8.99 -27.35 -19.29
N ILE A 608 -8.42 -27.09 -18.12
CA ILE A 608 -7.05 -27.52 -17.80
C ILE A 608 -7.13 -28.77 -16.92
N PRO A 609 -6.72 -29.95 -17.45
CA PRO A 609 -6.71 -31.17 -16.65
C PRO A 609 -5.68 -31.04 -15.52
N ASP A 610 -6.00 -31.63 -14.37
CA ASP A 610 -5.13 -31.69 -13.18
C ASP A 610 -4.58 -30.35 -12.70
N MET A 611 -5.32 -29.26 -12.94
CA MET A 611 -4.99 -27.93 -12.43
C MET A 611 -4.81 -27.96 -10.90
N CYS A 612 -3.80 -27.26 -10.39
CA CYS A 612 -3.39 -27.21 -8.99
C CYS A 612 -2.82 -28.53 -8.42
N ARG A 613 -2.51 -29.51 -9.29
CA ARG A 613 -1.78 -30.74 -8.94
C ARG A 613 -0.38 -30.74 -9.53
N PRO A 614 0.56 -31.56 -9.00
CA PRO A 614 1.91 -31.64 -9.55
C PRO A 614 1.97 -32.02 -11.03
N GLU A 615 1.02 -32.85 -11.48
CA GLU A 615 0.88 -33.33 -12.85
C GLU A 615 0.44 -32.23 -13.83
N GLY A 616 -0.25 -31.20 -13.31
CA GLY A 616 -0.80 -30.09 -14.10
C GLY A 616 0.21 -28.96 -14.42
N TYR A 617 1.51 -29.19 -14.24
CA TYR A 617 2.53 -28.16 -14.56
C TYR A 617 2.30 -27.55 -15.95
N PRO A 618 2.33 -26.22 -16.09
CA PRO A 618 2.81 -25.17 -15.15
C PRO A 618 1.73 -24.56 -14.22
N TRP A 619 0.56 -25.17 -14.09
CA TRP A 619 -0.59 -24.66 -13.32
C TRP A 619 -0.59 -25.22 -11.88
N VAL A 620 0.36 -24.76 -11.07
CA VAL A 620 0.62 -25.31 -9.72
C VAL A 620 -0.15 -24.64 -8.61
N CYS A 621 -0.86 -23.53 -8.86
CA CYS A 621 -1.76 -22.83 -7.95
C CYS A 621 -1.17 -22.58 -6.54
N ARG A 622 0.02 -22.00 -6.45
CA ARG A 622 0.72 -21.85 -5.17
C ARG A 622 -0.10 -21.11 -4.12
N SER A 623 -0.77 -20.03 -4.51
CA SER A 623 -1.60 -19.23 -3.60
C SER A 623 -2.85 -19.98 -3.14
N THR A 624 -3.54 -20.65 -4.07
CA THR A 624 -4.71 -21.49 -3.78
C THR A 624 -4.37 -22.65 -2.83
N ASN A 625 -3.24 -23.33 -3.04
CA ASN A 625 -2.77 -24.41 -2.15
C ASN A 625 -2.40 -23.90 -0.75
N LEU A 626 -1.84 -22.69 -0.65
CA LEU A 626 -1.55 -22.04 0.63
C LEU A 626 -2.85 -21.74 1.40
N VAL A 627 -3.86 -21.19 0.71
CA VAL A 627 -5.18 -20.91 1.30
C VAL A 627 -5.86 -22.21 1.76
N TYR A 628 -5.77 -23.27 0.96
CA TYR A 628 -6.28 -24.59 1.32
C TYR A 628 -5.60 -25.16 2.57
N SER A 629 -4.27 -25.18 2.61
CA SER A 629 -3.51 -25.66 3.77
C SER A 629 -3.82 -24.86 5.04
N ALA A 630 -3.92 -23.54 4.91
CA ALA A 630 -4.30 -22.68 6.03
C ALA A 630 -5.73 -22.97 6.53
N SER A 631 -6.69 -23.23 5.62
CA SER A 631 -8.06 -23.57 6.01
C SER A 631 -8.14 -24.86 6.85
N ILE A 632 -7.27 -25.81 6.56
CA ILE A 632 -7.17 -27.06 7.33
C ILE A 632 -6.57 -26.81 8.71
N ILE A 633 -5.46 -26.07 8.78
CA ILE A 633 -4.79 -25.76 10.05
C ILE A 633 -5.74 -25.01 10.98
N TRP A 634 -6.39 -23.98 10.47
CA TRP A 634 -7.19 -23.10 11.30
C TRP A 634 -8.58 -23.65 11.61
N ASN A 635 -9.30 -24.16 10.61
CA ASN A 635 -10.70 -24.55 10.81
C ASN A 635 -10.92 -26.05 11.07
N LEU A 636 -10.11 -26.94 10.48
CA LEU A 636 -10.24 -28.35 10.71
C LEU A 636 -9.51 -28.80 11.97
N ILE A 637 -8.21 -28.59 12.08
CA ILE A 637 -7.42 -28.91 13.27
C ILE A 637 -7.80 -27.96 14.40
N GLY A 638 -7.88 -26.69 14.14
CA GLY A 638 -8.29 -25.64 15.04
C GLY A 638 -7.15 -25.05 15.89
N PRO A 639 -7.22 -23.74 16.19
CA PRO A 639 -6.17 -23.01 16.89
C PRO A 639 -5.96 -23.52 18.32
N LEU A 640 -6.97 -24.09 18.96
CA LEU A 640 -6.84 -24.65 20.31
C LEU A 640 -5.93 -25.89 20.36
N LYS A 641 -5.89 -26.71 19.29
CA LYS A 641 -4.95 -27.83 19.21
C LYS A 641 -3.53 -27.38 18.83
N VAL A 642 -3.40 -26.33 18.03
CA VAL A 642 -2.10 -25.80 17.60
C VAL A 642 -1.44 -24.94 18.65
N PHE A 643 -2.19 -24.07 19.35
CA PHE A 643 -1.66 -23.07 20.30
C PHE A 643 -2.17 -23.27 21.74
N GLY A 644 -3.07 -24.24 22.00
CA GLY A 644 -3.64 -24.47 23.31
C GLY A 644 -2.72 -25.22 24.30
N GLU A 645 -3.26 -25.59 25.44
CA GLU A 645 -2.54 -26.31 26.48
C GLU A 645 -2.01 -27.65 25.96
N GLY A 646 -0.72 -27.91 26.26
CA GLY A 646 -0.04 -29.15 25.80
C GLY A 646 0.62 -29.03 24.42
N SER A 647 0.38 -27.96 23.65
CA SER A 647 1.10 -27.68 22.41
C SER A 647 2.44 -26.98 22.68
N PRO A 648 3.51 -27.33 21.94
CA PRO A 648 4.78 -26.61 22.04
C PRO A 648 4.67 -25.13 21.70
N TYR A 649 3.65 -24.71 20.95
CA TYR A 649 3.41 -23.35 20.49
C TYR A 649 2.53 -22.51 21.43
N SER A 650 2.06 -23.05 22.56
CA SER A 650 1.23 -22.31 23.53
C SER A 650 1.87 -20.99 24.03
N PRO A 651 3.20 -20.86 24.18
CA PRO A 651 3.80 -19.60 24.58
C PRO A 651 3.58 -18.45 23.60
N LEU A 652 3.27 -18.72 22.32
CA LEU A 652 2.99 -17.69 21.33
C LEU A 652 1.74 -16.85 21.64
N LEU A 653 0.80 -17.41 22.41
CA LEU A 653 -0.38 -16.66 22.86
C LEU A 653 -0.05 -15.50 23.81
N TRP A 654 1.10 -15.53 24.49
CA TRP A 654 1.60 -14.39 25.26
C TRP A 654 1.80 -13.15 24.38
N GLY A 655 1.94 -13.31 23.05
CA GLY A 655 1.97 -12.23 22.08
C GLY A 655 0.81 -11.25 22.27
N PHE A 656 -0.41 -11.71 22.56
CA PHE A 656 -1.55 -10.83 22.83
C PHE A 656 -1.28 -9.88 24.01
N LEU A 657 -0.73 -10.39 25.09
CA LEU A 657 -0.41 -9.58 26.27
C LEU A 657 0.77 -8.62 26.02
N PHE A 658 1.82 -9.10 25.33
CA PHE A 658 2.94 -8.22 24.95
C PHE A 658 2.45 -7.08 24.07
N GLY A 659 1.60 -7.36 23.06
CA GLY A 659 1.03 -6.33 22.19
C GLY A 659 0.14 -5.34 22.93
N LEU A 660 -0.62 -5.81 23.93
CA LEU A 660 -1.47 -4.96 24.76
C LEU A 660 -0.65 -3.97 25.60
N PHE A 661 0.40 -4.47 26.24
CA PHE A 661 1.17 -3.68 27.21
C PHE A 661 2.32 -2.86 26.60
N LEU A 662 2.93 -3.31 25.51
CA LEU A 662 4.14 -2.68 24.95
C LEU A 662 3.95 -1.21 24.48
N PRO A 663 2.82 -0.77 23.89
CA PRO A 663 2.62 0.64 23.53
C PRO A 663 2.47 1.58 24.73
N ILE A 664 2.01 1.08 25.88
CA ILE A 664 1.67 1.90 27.04
C ILE A 664 2.89 2.61 27.64
N PRO A 665 4.00 1.92 27.99
CA PRO A 665 5.21 2.56 28.47
C PRO A 665 5.77 3.58 27.49
N VAL A 666 5.76 3.24 26.19
CA VAL A 666 6.27 4.15 25.14
C VAL A 666 5.45 5.44 25.10
N TYR A 667 4.13 5.36 25.19
CA TYR A 667 3.25 6.52 25.26
C TYR A 667 3.56 7.42 26.45
N PHE A 668 3.73 6.84 27.67
CA PHE A 668 4.08 7.61 28.85
C PHE A 668 5.50 8.19 28.75
N LEU A 669 6.46 7.45 28.19
CA LEU A 669 7.83 7.91 27.99
C LEU A 669 7.87 9.13 27.04
N GLN A 670 7.14 9.07 25.94
CA GLN A 670 7.04 10.16 24.98
C GLN A 670 6.46 11.43 25.61
N ARG A 671 5.45 11.28 26.49
CA ARG A 671 4.87 12.41 27.25
C ARG A 671 5.82 12.95 28.34
N ARG A 672 6.59 12.06 29.00
CA ARG A 672 7.49 12.45 30.07
C ARG A 672 8.75 13.15 29.53
N PHE A 673 9.20 12.77 28.32
CA PHE A 673 10.42 13.28 27.70
C PHE A 673 10.12 13.95 26.33
N PRO A 674 9.36 15.05 26.27
CA PRO A 674 8.94 15.68 25.01
C PRO A 674 10.12 16.29 24.21
N ARG A 675 11.27 16.55 24.88
CA ARG A 675 12.50 17.06 24.24
C ARG A 675 13.28 15.98 23.49
N CYS A 676 12.99 14.70 23.74
CA CYS A 676 13.68 13.58 23.08
C CYS A 676 13.01 13.33 21.70
N THR A 677 13.60 13.88 20.63
CA THR A 677 13.02 13.85 19.28
C THR A 677 12.92 12.43 18.71
N TRP A 678 13.93 11.58 18.89
CA TRP A 678 13.90 10.22 18.38
C TRP A 678 12.80 9.35 19.01
N LEU A 679 12.48 9.60 20.28
CA LEU A 679 11.46 8.86 21.01
C LEU A 679 10.05 9.10 20.41
N LYS A 680 9.79 10.29 19.88
CA LYS A 680 8.53 10.62 19.19
C LYS A 680 8.27 9.76 17.95
N HIS A 681 9.33 9.23 17.35
CA HIS A 681 9.26 8.41 16.14
C HIS A 681 9.19 6.89 16.40
N VAL A 682 9.19 6.46 17.67
CA VAL A 682 9.00 5.06 18.03
C VAL A 682 7.52 4.69 17.95
N TYR A 683 7.19 3.83 16.99
CA TYR A 683 5.83 3.43 16.67
C TYR A 683 5.68 1.91 16.77
N ILE A 684 5.26 1.41 17.92
CA ILE A 684 5.27 -0.03 18.23
C ILE A 684 4.52 -0.91 17.20
N PRO A 685 3.33 -0.52 16.71
CA PRO A 685 2.66 -1.30 15.67
C PRO A 685 3.50 -1.47 14.40
N VAL A 686 4.28 -0.45 14.02
CA VAL A 686 5.15 -0.51 12.85
C VAL A 686 6.39 -1.38 13.13
N VAL A 687 6.97 -1.31 14.33
CA VAL A 687 8.06 -2.21 14.76
C VAL A 687 7.63 -3.67 14.65
N LEU A 688 6.46 -4.00 15.20
CA LEU A 688 5.95 -5.38 15.18
C LEU A 688 5.54 -5.83 13.77
N SER A 689 5.23 -4.91 12.85
CA SER A 689 4.94 -5.26 11.46
C SER A 689 6.19 -5.57 10.62
N GLY A 690 7.40 -5.41 11.16
CA GLY A 690 8.65 -5.63 10.45
C GLY A 690 8.86 -7.05 9.92
N ILE A 691 8.18 -8.04 10.47
CA ILE A 691 8.26 -9.45 10.01
C ILE A 691 6.93 -9.98 9.46
N VAL A 692 5.86 -9.21 9.56
CA VAL A 692 4.55 -9.60 9.04
C VAL A 692 4.57 -9.49 7.51
N GLY A 693 4.39 -10.60 6.85
CA GLY A 693 4.55 -10.73 5.39
C GLY A 693 5.59 -11.78 5.00
N LEU A 694 6.30 -12.30 5.97
CA LEU A 694 7.15 -13.47 5.86
C LEU A 694 6.35 -14.70 6.34
N PRO A 695 6.51 -15.86 5.69
CA PRO A 695 6.69 -16.01 4.28
C PRO A 695 5.47 -15.49 3.49
N PRO A 696 5.53 -15.13 2.22
CA PRO A 696 6.44 -15.62 1.19
C PRO A 696 7.64 -14.71 0.86
N MET A 697 7.79 -13.55 1.53
CA MET A 697 8.87 -12.62 1.25
C MET A 697 10.18 -13.10 1.89
N PRO A 698 11.33 -13.13 1.17
CA PRO A 698 12.59 -13.55 1.73
C PRO A 698 13.21 -12.47 2.65
N PRO A 699 13.96 -12.87 3.70
CA PRO A 699 14.62 -11.92 4.62
C PRO A 699 15.66 -11.02 3.96
N VAL A 700 16.20 -11.43 2.83
CA VAL A 700 17.24 -10.70 2.06
C VAL A 700 16.76 -9.34 1.57
N ASP A 701 15.44 -9.15 1.42
CA ASP A 701 14.86 -7.92 0.91
C ASP A 701 15.00 -6.73 1.89
N PHE A 702 14.96 -6.99 3.20
CA PHE A 702 14.92 -5.93 4.23
C PHE A 702 16.18 -5.07 4.33
N PRO A 703 17.41 -5.61 4.37
CA PRO A 703 18.61 -4.80 4.52
C PRO A 703 18.79 -3.80 3.39
N MET A 704 18.54 -4.24 2.15
CA MET A 704 18.69 -3.39 0.98
C MET A 704 17.54 -2.38 0.88
N TRP A 705 16.31 -2.79 1.16
CA TRP A 705 15.18 -1.88 1.24
C TRP A 705 15.43 -0.75 2.26
N PHE A 706 15.95 -1.08 3.44
CA PHE A 706 16.31 -0.10 4.45
C PHE A 706 17.47 0.80 4.00
N LEU A 707 18.51 0.23 3.37
CA LEU A 707 19.66 1.00 2.87
C LEU A 707 19.24 2.06 1.85
N PHE A 708 18.37 1.69 0.89
CA PHE A 708 17.83 2.65 -0.09
C PHE A 708 16.96 3.71 0.59
N GLY A 709 16.10 3.32 1.52
CA GLY A 709 15.33 4.26 2.34
C GLY A 709 16.21 5.24 3.13
N PHE A 710 17.32 4.74 3.70
CA PHE A 710 18.31 5.56 4.39
C PHE A 710 19.01 6.54 3.45
N ILE A 711 19.46 6.08 2.27
CA ILE A 711 20.14 6.94 1.31
C ILE A 711 19.20 8.05 0.83
N PHE A 712 18.00 7.71 0.37
CA PHE A 712 17.11 8.71 -0.25
C PHE A 712 16.36 9.56 0.77
N ASN A 713 15.77 8.98 1.80
CA ASN A 713 14.92 9.70 2.75
C ASN A 713 15.65 10.25 3.98
N PHE A 714 16.94 9.92 4.17
CA PHE A 714 17.76 10.53 5.21
C PHE A 714 18.95 11.30 4.64
N LEU A 715 19.86 10.67 3.89
CA LEU A 715 21.06 11.35 3.40
C LEU A 715 20.73 12.40 2.34
N ILE A 716 20.03 12.02 1.27
CA ILE A 716 19.70 12.92 0.18
C ILE A 716 18.72 14.00 0.66
N HIS A 717 17.72 13.63 1.44
CA HIS A 717 16.80 14.62 2.03
C HIS A 717 17.53 15.65 2.90
N ARG A 718 18.55 15.25 3.66
CA ARG A 718 19.30 16.14 4.55
C ARG A 718 20.31 17.03 3.82
N TYR A 719 21.05 16.48 2.83
CA TYR A 719 22.18 17.19 2.21
C TYR A 719 21.83 17.80 0.85
N TRP A 720 20.83 17.25 0.15
CA TRP A 720 20.39 17.70 -1.18
C TRP A 720 18.88 17.86 -1.25
N ASN A 721 18.30 18.61 -0.30
CA ASN A 721 16.85 18.72 -0.14
C ASN A 721 16.14 19.22 -1.42
N THR A 722 16.72 20.19 -2.13
CA THR A 722 16.19 20.71 -3.41
C THR A 722 16.06 19.63 -4.47
N TRP A 723 17.06 18.75 -4.58
CA TRP A 723 17.01 17.59 -5.47
C TRP A 723 15.94 16.61 -5.01
N TRP A 724 15.90 16.31 -3.71
CA TRP A 724 14.93 15.38 -3.12
C TRP A 724 13.49 15.85 -3.38
N GLN A 725 13.18 17.11 -3.13
CA GLN A 725 11.87 17.69 -3.38
C GLN A 725 11.45 17.57 -4.86
N LYS A 726 12.39 17.76 -5.79
CA LYS A 726 12.09 17.76 -7.22
C LYS A 726 11.99 16.37 -7.84
N TYR A 727 12.85 15.44 -7.42
CA TYR A 727 13.04 14.17 -8.16
C TYR A 727 12.68 12.91 -7.39
N ASN A 728 12.55 12.94 -6.08
CA ASN A 728 12.43 11.73 -5.26
C ASN A 728 11.23 10.82 -5.66
N PHE A 729 10.04 11.38 -5.75
CA PHE A 729 8.84 10.64 -6.12
C PHE A 729 8.82 10.27 -7.61
N THR A 730 9.32 11.14 -8.47
CA THR A 730 9.44 10.87 -9.91
C THR A 730 10.42 9.73 -10.17
N LEU A 731 11.55 9.68 -9.43
CA LEU A 731 12.50 8.58 -9.50
C LEU A 731 11.87 7.25 -9.05
N SER A 732 11.16 7.25 -7.91
CA SER A 732 10.44 6.05 -7.46
C SER A 732 9.46 5.54 -8.51
N ALA A 733 8.66 6.43 -9.09
CA ALA A 733 7.72 6.10 -10.14
C ALA A 733 8.42 5.56 -11.40
N GLY A 734 9.55 6.16 -11.77
CA GLY A 734 10.38 5.71 -12.92
C GLY A 734 10.96 4.32 -12.71
N LEU A 735 11.50 4.03 -11.54
CA LEU A 735 12.07 2.72 -11.21
C LEU A 735 10.99 1.63 -11.15
N ASP A 736 9.86 1.90 -10.51
CA ASP A 736 8.72 0.97 -10.46
C ASP A 736 8.13 0.73 -11.86
N SER A 737 8.11 1.76 -12.71
CA SER A 737 7.68 1.66 -14.11
C SER A 737 8.64 0.83 -14.95
N GLY A 738 9.95 1.02 -14.77
CA GLY A 738 11.01 0.24 -15.42
C GLY A 738 10.92 -1.24 -15.04
N LEU A 739 10.68 -1.53 -13.76
CA LEU A 739 10.46 -2.90 -13.28
C LEU A 739 9.26 -3.57 -13.98
N ALA A 740 8.15 -2.85 -14.07
CA ALA A 740 6.95 -3.36 -14.71
C ALA A 740 7.14 -3.67 -16.19
N LEU A 741 7.81 -2.79 -16.94
CA LEU A 741 8.15 -3.00 -18.36
C LEU A 741 9.16 -4.13 -18.55
N SER A 742 10.18 -4.23 -17.68
CA SER A 742 11.16 -5.30 -17.69
C SER A 742 10.50 -6.67 -17.50
N GLY A 743 9.53 -6.79 -16.57
CA GLY A 743 8.78 -8.03 -16.37
C GLY A 743 8.01 -8.48 -17.62
N ILE A 744 7.36 -7.55 -18.32
CA ILE A 744 6.68 -7.85 -19.60
C ILE A 744 7.69 -8.31 -20.66
N PHE A 745 8.80 -7.59 -20.82
CA PHE A 745 9.83 -7.94 -21.78
C PHE A 745 10.43 -9.31 -21.50
N GLN A 746 10.78 -9.60 -20.24
CA GLN A 746 11.33 -10.88 -19.82
C GLN A 746 10.36 -12.02 -20.09
N PHE A 747 9.06 -11.81 -19.83
CA PHE A 747 8.06 -12.81 -20.14
C PHE A 747 7.96 -13.09 -21.63
N LEU A 748 7.81 -12.06 -22.47
CA LEU A 748 7.63 -12.21 -23.92
C LEU A 748 8.89 -12.75 -24.62
N ALA A 749 10.08 -12.30 -24.20
CA ALA A 749 11.34 -12.66 -24.84
C ALA A 749 11.91 -13.99 -24.37
N LEU A 750 11.76 -14.33 -23.08
CA LEU A 750 12.41 -15.49 -22.47
C LEU A 750 11.42 -16.56 -22.03
N SER A 751 10.52 -16.23 -21.09
CA SER A 751 9.68 -17.24 -20.43
C SER A 751 8.69 -17.91 -21.38
N GLN A 752 8.10 -17.15 -22.31
CA GLN A 752 7.16 -17.71 -23.31
C GLN A 752 7.86 -18.65 -24.30
N ASN A 753 9.14 -18.40 -24.57
CA ASN A 753 9.96 -19.21 -25.50
C ASN A 753 10.69 -20.35 -24.79
N GLY A 754 10.49 -20.57 -23.49
CA GLY A 754 11.16 -21.60 -22.71
C GLY A 754 12.67 -21.37 -22.57
N ILE A 755 13.16 -20.14 -22.78
CA ILE A 755 14.57 -19.81 -22.68
C ILE A 755 14.95 -19.62 -21.23
N GLU A 756 15.72 -20.54 -20.69
CA GLU A 756 16.31 -20.42 -19.34
C GLU A 756 17.77 -19.97 -19.47
N ILE A 757 18.11 -18.85 -18.87
CA ILE A 757 19.48 -18.35 -18.81
C ILE A 757 20.21 -19.07 -17.67
N ASN A 758 20.96 -20.11 -17.97
CA ASN A 758 21.75 -20.87 -17.02
C ASN A 758 23.16 -20.28 -16.88
N TRP A 759 23.47 -19.72 -15.70
CA TRP A 759 24.79 -19.19 -15.40
C TRP A 759 25.14 -19.42 -13.90
N TRP A 760 26.40 -19.24 -13.54
CA TRP A 760 26.88 -19.57 -12.18
C TRP A 760 26.08 -18.91 -11.05
N GLY A 761 25.50 -17.74 -11.26
CA GLY A 761 24.74 -17.00 -10.25
C GLY A 761 23.38 -17.61 -9.93
N ASN A 762 22.70 -18.27 -10.90
CA ASN A 762 21.40 -18.92 -10.66
C ASN A 762 21.50 -20.45 -10.44
N GLN A 763 22.71 -21.00 -10.38
CA GLN A 763 22.95 -22.42 -10.11
C GLN A 763 23.45 -22.70 -8.69
N VAL A 764 23.57 -21.68 -7.85
CA VAL A 764 24.14 -21.80 -6.49
C VAL A 764 23.34 -22.77 -5.63
N ASP A 765 22.04 -22.88 -5.81
CA ASP A 765 21.19 -23.80 -5.04
C ASP A 765 21.50 -25.28 -5.25
N ARG A 766 21.97 -25.65 -6.44
CA ARG A 766 22.33 -27.05 -6.75
C ARG A 766 23.61 -27.49 -6.04
N GLN A 767 24.38 -26.54 -5.51
CA GLN A 767 25.66 -26.77 -4.84
C GLN A 767 25.61 -26.62 -3.32
N CYS A 768 24.47 -26.17 -2.76
CA CYS A 768 24.33 -26.01 -1.31
C CYS A 768 24.11 -27.38 -0.65
N PRO A 769 24.89 -27.77 0.38
CA PRO A 769 24.70 -29.03 1.10
C PRO A 769 23.29 -29.21 1.67
N LEU A 770 22.59 -28.10 1.97
CA LEU A 770 21.22 -28.08 2.46
C LEU A 770 20.20 -28.40 1.37
N SER A 771 20.52 -28.22 0.08
CA SER A 771 19.64 -28.57 -1.04
C SER A 771 19.47 -30.08 -1.25
N ALA A 772 20.34 -30.88 -0.66
CA ALA A 772 20.26 -32.35 -0.68
C ALA A 772 19.27 -32.92 0.35
N GLN A 773 18.61 -32.10 1.16
CA GLN A 773 17.67 -32.57 2.16
C GLN A 773 16.26 -32.71 1.55
N PRO A 774 15.52 -33.82 1.87
CA PRO A 774 14.26 -34.16 1.19
C PRO A 774 13.15 -33.14 1.24
N TRP A 775 13.22 -32.17 2.19
CA TRP A 775 12.21 -31.11 2.33
C TRP A 775 12.51 -29.85 1.48
N LEU A 776 13.64 -29.81 0.79
CA LEU A 776 14.07 -28.68 -0.06
C LEU A 776 13.79 -28.93 -1.53
N THR A 777 13.45 -30.15 -1.91
CA THR A 777 12.95 -30.44 -3.27
C THR A 777 11.48 -30.04 -3.34
N PRO A 778 11.04 -29.35 -4.42
CA PRO A 778 9.67 -28.90 -4.58
C PRO A 778 8.66 -30.03 -4.58
#